data_0391f0932cc1d4f28f0a40abb6d9117b
#
_entry.id   0391f0932cc1d4f28f0a40abb6d9117b
#
_cell.length_a   1.000
_cell.length_b   1.000
_cell.length_c   1.000
_cell.angle_alpha   90.00
_cell.angle_beta   90.00
_cell.angle_gamma   90.00
#
_symmetry.space_group_name_H-M   'P 1'
#
loop_
_entity.id
_entity.type
_entity.pdbx_description
1 polymer ?
#
loop_
_entity_poly.entity_id
_entity_poly.type
_entity_poly.pdbx_seq_one_letter_code
_entity_poly.pdbx_strand_id
1 'polypeptide(L)'
;MIYYICLGVVSFLWFEGILMFVSSSALASPSLIQRLKQPSATKVITVTPGAEIRLSISEISLPGVGEFAVFLGNTDITSQVQLVEQELIYRPSLVALPPGETPLIIYRIHNAEKWQAIANFSVQVENPLSQTTPTPPTPSTTPTPPTPSTTPTPPTPSTTPTPPTPPTTPTPPTPPTTPTPPTTPPTPNTNASALTLTPKLTVNIKSQLSESRTRDAGISQRSATFTDINFTGGLTTQYQRDKFNLQSNFTLLGTSFQPEALRFSQLQADAPQIDLSEYLIDMTWDKLQLTTGHICAGSHAFLINNHCGRGLGAKLKLSDRLDVSLHHLSSTVTVGFDNFLGIEEIDNTLTSANVGWQILANQQVNLRLETSWLDGRRLAIGNFNVGEVVDAEKSQGFGLRLVGADGTGRLRGDIGFARSTFTNPAQKDPQLAGGINIVKVEPVTKDAWYVEASYDLVKDIKLDDVRTISVNLNTRWEQLDPLFATLGASVTADRRQFQYGMTVAIAGAGIQFLHNQLEDNLADIPTILKTKTRNTSLNLNIPLQTVLNHQNHLLPTLTYNYQRVRQFGANIPTPELSSFDPTEIPDQLTTTQQIGINWNAAEWSFTYQYSDTFQDNRQLSRERADFRNLSHQLTLGWQPSQRLRLNLGYNITSAENIEQGITRFTHSPTWGISWEFQPNLTFAFNFSRNDDTDSFDRTFTRGESLETLLTWQFKPKLFNQEVPGSLFIRYGRQTTLNRDRTFDLSTDATIHIINAGFTFSF
;
A
#
# COMPACT_ATOMS: atom_id res chain seq x y z
N MET A 1 26.74 26.94 31.05
CA MET A 1 26.63 27.67 29.76
C MET A 1 25.62 27.01 28.83
N ILE A 2 25.64 25.69 28.61
CA ILE A 2 24.67 24.94 27.79
C ILE A 2 23.25 24.99 28.39
N TYR A 3 23.14 24.98 29.72
CA TYR A 3 21.86 25.07 30.45
C TYR A 3 21.14 26.41 30.21
N TYR A 4 21.87 27.51 30.11
CA TYR A 4 21.32 28.85 29.85
C TYR A 4 20.96 29.08 28.36
N ILE A 5 21.62 28.38 27.44
CA ILE A 5 21.27 28.42 26.00
C ILE A 5 19.97 27.66 25.75
N CYS A 6 19.78 26.49 26.39
CA CYS A 6 18.55 25.72 26.26
C CYS A 6 17.33 26.44 26.90
N LEU A 7 17.50 27.10 28.03
CA LEU A 7 16.42 27.90 28.66
C LEU A 7 16.07 29.14 27.82
N GLY A 8 17.04 29.78 27.18
CA GLY A 8 16.83 30.94 26.31
C GLY A 8 16.04 30.58 25.04
N VAL A 9 16.35 29.44 24.42
CA VAL A 9 15.66 28.97 23.21
C VAL A 9 14.23 28.50 23.55
N VAL A 10 14.04 27.82 24.66
CA VAL A 10 12.71 27.39 25.09
C VAL A 10 11.82 28.59 25.47
N SER A 11 12.37 29.61 26.12
CA SER A 11 11.63 30.84 26.47
C SER A 11 11.27 31.68 25.24
N PHE A 12 12.15 31.73 24.23
CA PHE A 12 11.91 32.50 23.00
C PHE A 12 10.84 31.82 22.11
N LEU A 13 10.90 30.51 21.98
CA LEU A 13 9.89 29.74 21.21
C LEU A 13 8.53 29.71 21.91
N TRP A 14 8.48 29.76 23.26
CA TRP A 14 7.23 29.80 24.00
C TRP A 14 6.52 31.17 23.84
N PHE A 15 7.27 32.25 23.75
CA PHE A 15 6.70 33.60 23.64
C PHE A 15 6.20 33.91 22.22
N GLU A 16 6.90 33.44 21.18
CA GLU A 16 6.44 33.61 19.79
C GLU A 16 5.30 32.66 19.44
N GLY A 17 5.29 31.41 19.93
CA GLY A 17 4.22 30.43 19.68
C GLY A 17 2.87 30.82 20.30
N ILE A 18 2.88 31.44 21.48
CA ILE A 18 1.65 31.92 22.16
C ILE A 18 1.12 33.21 21.53
N LEU A 19 1.99 34.09 21.05
CA LEU A 19 1.54 35.33 20.39
C LEU A 19 0.91 35.08 19.01
N MET A 20 1.29 34.04 18.29
CA MET A 20 0.64 33.67 17.02
C MET A 20 -0.74 33.05 17.22
N PHE A 21 -1.00 32.40 18.35
CA PHE A 21 -2.32 31.80 18.63
C PHE A 21 -3.39 32.82 19.09
N VAL A 22 -2.99 34.01 19.55
CA VAL A 22 -3.93 35.05 20.07
C VAL A 22 -4.27 36.11 19.02
N SER A 23 -3.53 36.20 17.91
CA SER A 23 -3.74 37.26 16.91
C SER A 23 -4.55 36.85 15.68
N SER A 24 -5.08 35.62 15.58
CA SER A 24 -5.86 35.16 14.43
C SER A 24 -7.36 35.03 14.65
N SER A 25 -7.91 35.61 15.75
CA SER A 25 -9.36 35.64 15.95
C SER A 25 -9.89 37.05 15.78
N ALA A 26 -9.86 37.60 14.58
CA ALA A 26 -10.81 38.62 14.16
C ALA A 26 -10.78 38.83 12.63
N LEU A 27 -11.97 38.72 12.08
CA LEU A 27 -12.39 39.17 10.76
C LEU A 27 -12.40 38.12 9.65
N ALA A 28 -13.44 37.30 9.75
CA ALA A 28 -14.11 36.78 8.58
C ALA A 28 -14.84 37.90 7.82
N SER A 29 -14.69 37.93 6.52
CA SER A 29 -15.79 38.35 5.62
C SER A 29 -15.57 37.74 4.24
N PRO A 30 -16.63 37.16 3.68
CA PRO A 30 -16.57 36.46 2.42
C PRO A 30 -16.81 37.41 1.26
N SER A 31 -16.50 36.92 0.07
CA SER A 31 -16.91 37.47 -1.21
C SER A 31 -16.07 38.63 -1.77
N LEU A 32 -15.06 38.21 -2.55
CA LEU A 32 -14.76 38.95 -3.77
C LEU A 32 -14.11 37.97 -4.78
N ILE A 33 -14.93 37.06 -5.31
CA ILE A 33 -14.70 36.55 -6.65
C ILE A 33 -14.96 37.76 -7.58
N GLN A 34 -13.93 38.56 -7.78
CA GLN A 34 -13.89 39.47 -8.90
C GLN A 34 -13.88 38.61 -10.16
N ARG A 35 -15.00 38.59 -10.86
CA ARG A 35 -15.09 38.18 -12.25
C ARG A 35 -14.04 38.97 -13.02
N LEU A 36 -12.88 38.36 -13.21
CA LEU A 36 -11.90 38.83 -14.16
C LEU A 36 -12.56 38.78 -15.54
N LYS A 37 -12.66 39.93 -16.20
CA LYS A 37 -13.13 40.07 -17.58
C LYS A 37 -12.34 39.08 -18.42
N GLN A 38 -13.03 38.05 -18.94
CA GLN A 38 -12.49 37.19 -19.99
C GLN A 38 -12.17 38.06 -21.22
N PRO A 39 -11.01 37.89 -21.86
CA PRO A 39 -10.75 38.52 -23.14
C PRO A 39 -11.79 38.05 -24.15
N SER A 40 -12.48 39.00 -24.76
CA SER A 40 -13.50 38.72 -25.78
C SER A 40 -12.81 38.39 -27.09
N ALA A 41 -12.76 37.16 -27.46
CA ALA A 41 -12.74 36.49 -28.75
C ALA A 41 -11.97 35.15 -28.60
N THR A 42 -12.71 34.07 -28.51
CA THR A 42 -12.13 32.71 -28.58
C THR A 42 -11.81 32.42 -30.03
N LYS A 43 -10.52 32.36 -30.37
CA LYS A 43 -10.08 31.92 -31.71
C LYS A 43 -10.11 30.39 -31.75
N VAL A 44 -10.78 29.82 -32.75
CA VAL A 44 -10.85 28.38 -32.93
C VAL A 44 -9.65 27.90 -33.74
N ILE A 45 -8.94 26.88 -33.25
CA ILE A 45 -7.82 26.23 -33.91
C ILE A 45 -8.25 24.80 -34.21
N THR A 46 -8.39 24.47 -35.52
CA THR A 46 -8.75 23.12 -35.95
C THR A 46 -7.49 22.31 -36.19
N VAL A 47 -7.39 21.14 -35.58
CA VAL A 47 -6.23 20.23 -35.68
C VAL A 47 -6.70 18.77 -35.90
N THR A 48 -5.90 17.98 -36.59
CA THR A 48 -6.11 16.53 -36.70
C THR A 48 -5.56 15.82 -35.45
N PRO A 49 -6.07 14.64 -35.07
CA PRO A 49 -5.54 13.90 -33.91
C PRO A 49 -4.03 13.65 -34.06
N GLY A 50 -3.26 14.06 -33.07
CA GLY A 50 -1.79 13.93 -33.04
C GLY A 50 -1.01 15.06 -33.73
N ALA A 51 -1.67 16.07 -34.28
CA ALA A 51 -0.98 17.23 -34.87
C ALA A 51 -0.44 18.17 -33.77
N GLU A 52 0.66 18.85 -34.07
CA GLU A 52 1.19 19.89 -33.17
C GLU A 52 0.35 21.18 -33.22
N ILE A 53 0.16 21.82 -32.09
CA ILE A 53 -0.50 23.11 -31.97
C ILE A 53 0.58 24.21 -32.00
N ARG A 54 0.46 25.16 -32.95
CA ARG A 54 1.38 26.30 -33.07
C ARG A 54 0.63 27.60 -32.86
N LEU A 55 1.16 28.45 -31.95
CA LEU A 55 0.59 29.74 -31.62
C LEU A 55 1.63 30.83 -31.79
N SER A 56 1.37 31.85 -32.62
CA SER A 56 2.29 32.98 -32.77
C SER A 56 2.28 33.88 -31.53
N ILE A 57 3.46 34.30 -31.06
CA ILE A 57 3.59 35.23 -29.92
C ILE A 57 2.92 36.58 -30.19
N SER A 58 2.87 37.03 -31.43
CA SER A 58 2.16 38.23 -31.81
C SER A 58 0.65 38.18 -31.54
N GLU A 59 0.07 36.98 -31.50
CA GLU A 59 -1.34 36.74 -31.19
C GLU A 59 -1.58 36.62 -29.68
N ILE A 60 -0.54 36.40 -28.87
CA ILE A 60 -0.65 36.12 -27.42
C ILE A 60 -0.36 37.39 -26.60
N SER A 61 0.15 38.49 -27.20
CA SER A 61 0.55 39.72 -26.50
C SER A 61 1.46 39.46 -25.29
N LEU A 62 2.53 38.68 -25.48
CA LEU A 62 3.56 38.45 -24.47
C LEU A 62 4.52 39.63 -24.42
N PRO A 63 4.42 40.55 -23.46
CA PRO A 63 5.44 41.55 -23.26
C PRO A 63 6.58 40.94 -22.44
N GLY A 64 7.76 40.81 -23.03
CA GLY A 64 9.06 40.47 -22.45
C GLY A 64 9.14 39.73 -21.13
N VAL A 65 9.97 38.65 -21.13
CA VAL A 65 10.48 37.88 -19.98
C VAL A 65 9.58 37.88 -18.73
N GLY A 66 8.60 36.98 -18.66
CA GLY A 66 7.78 36.69 -17.50
C GLY A 66 7.43 35.18 -17.48
N GLU A 67 7.25 34.63 -16.31
CA GLU A 67 6.76 33.25 -16.18
C GLU A 67 5.32 33.16 -16.71
N PHE A 68 5.04 32.15 -17.50
CA PHE A 68 3.72 31.86 -18.03
C PHE A 68 3.33 30.40 -17.81
N ALA A 69 2.05 30.11 -17.78
CA ALA A 69 1.52 28.77 -17.72
C ALA A 69 0.51 28.55 -18.84
N VAL A 70 0.51 27.34 -19.44
CA VAL A 70 -0.37 26.96 -20.54
C VAL A 70 -1.21 25.77 -20.11
N PHE A 71 -2.53 25.94 -20.20
CA PHE A 71 -3.50 24.88 -19.87
C PHE A 71 -4.28 24.47 -21.10
N LEU A 72 -4.39 23.17 -21.32
CA LEU A 72 -5.28 22.55 -22.31
C LEU A 72 -6.39 21.82 -21.55
N GLY A 73 -7.60 22.38 -21.57
CA GLY A 73 -8.66 21.99 -20.65
C GLY A 73 -8.25 22.28 -19.20
N ASN A 74 -8.22 21.26 -18.37
CA ASN A 74 -7.78 21.33 -16.98
C ASN A 74 -6.33 20.83 -16.77
N THR A 75 -5.62 20.50 -17.86
CA THR A 75 -4.27 19.95 -17.79
C THR A 75 -3.22 21.03 -17.99
N ASP A 76 -2.28 21.17 -17.07
CA ASP A 76 -1.11 22.00 -17.23
C ASP A 76 -0.12 21.36 -18.19
N ILE A 77 0.06 21.96 -19.36
CA ILE A 77 0.97 21.52 -20.41
C ILE A 77 2.21 22.43 -20.53
N THR A 78 2.45 23.31 -19.59
CA THR A 78 3.52 24.31 -19.61
C THR A 78 4.88 23.69 -19.88
N SER A 79 5.20 22.57 -19.26
CA SER A 79 6.48 21.86 -19.42
C SER A 79 6.63 21.15 -20.77
N GLN A 80 5.54 20.98 -21.53
CA GLN A 80 5.52 20.30 -22.83
C GLN A 80 5.46 21.29 -24.00
N VAL A 81 5.38 22.58 -23.69
CA VAL A 81 5.33 23.66 -24.67
C VAL A 81 6.74 24.23 -24.89
N GLN A 82 7.14 24.31 -26.14
CA GLN A 82 8.43 24.88 -26.55
C GLN A 82 8.22 26.24 -27.21
N LEU A 83 9.05 27.21 -26.81
CA LEU A 83 9.11 28.50 -27.43
C LEU A 83 10.23 28.48 -28.49
N VAL A 84 9.89 28.49 -29.76
CA VAL A 84 10.85 28.47 -30.86
C VAL A 84 10.63 29.71 -31.70
N GLU A 85 11.65 30.56 -31.83
CA GLU A 85 11.64 31.87 -32.53
C GLU A 85 10.53 32.80 -31.98
N GLN A 86 9.36 32.81 -32.60
CA GLN A 86 8.19 33.60 -32.17
C GLN A 86 6.92 32.77 -32.14
N GLU A 87 7.05 31.45 -31.98
CA GLU A 87 5.94 30.52 -31.92
C GLU A 87 6.01 29.69 -30.62
N LEU A 88 4.87 29.47 -30.03
CA LEU A 88 4.63 28.58 -28.92
C LEU A 88 4.12 27.26 -29.48
N ILE A 89 4.92 26.18 -29.37
CA ILE A 89 4.65 24.88 -30.00
C ILE A 89 4.35 23.85 -28.93
N TYR A 90 3.19 23.24 -29.01
CA TYR A 90 2.82 22.06 -28.23
C TYR A 90 2.77 20.82 -29.10
N ARG A 91 3.50 19.78 -28.71
CA ARG A 91 3.52 18.45 -29.35
C ARG A 91 2.93 17.42 -28.42
N PRO A 92 1.75 16.83 -28.73
CA PRO A 92 1.21 15.74 -27.93
C PRO A 92 2.12 14.50 -28.09
N SER A 93 2.94 14.21 -27.08
CA SER A 93 3.98 13.16 -27.17
C SER A 93 3.54 11.80 -26.62
N LEU A 94 2.49 11.75 -25.78
CA LEU A 94 2.08 10.54 -25.07
C LEU A 94 0.62 10.14 -25.34
N VAL A 95 -0.26 11.08 -25.60
CA VAL A 95 -1.69 10.81 -25.87
C VAL A 95 -2.15 11.77 -26.97
N ALA A 96 -2.77 11.24 -28.02
CA ALA A 96 -3.42 12.06 -29.04
C ALA A 96 -4.50 12.94 -28.41
N LEU A 97 -4.67 14.16 -28.92
CA LEU A 97 -5.71 15.06 -28.48
C LEU A 97 -7.09 14.39 -28.62
N PRO A 98 -7.95 14.42 -27.60
CA PRO A 98 -9.28 13.84 -27.70
C PRO A 98 -10.10 14.57 -28.76
N PRO A 99 -10.94 13.86 -29.55
CA PRO A 99 -11.81 14.49 -30.50
C PRO A 99 -12.83 15.40 -29.80
N GLY A 100 -13.07 16.57 -30.37
CA GLY A 100 -13.98 17.56 -29.81
C GLY A 100 -13.32 18.91 -29.54
N GLU A 101 -14.00 19.77 -28.83
CA GLU A 101 -13.58 21.12 -28.51
C GLU A 101 -12.97 21.17 -27.10
N THR A 102 -11.72 21.66 -27.01
CA THR A 102 -11.00 21.78 -25.72
C THR A 102 -10.42 23.20 -25.61
N PRO A 103 -10.66 23.92 -24.51
CA PRO A 103 -10.09 25.25 -24.30
C PRO A 103 -8.59 25.17 -24.05
N LEU A 104 -7.81 26.06 -24.69
CA LEU A 104 -6.40 26.27 -24.44
C LEU A 104 -6.22 27.68 -23.91
N ILE A 105 -5.80 27.80 -22.64
CA ILE A 105 -5.67 29.05 -21.93
C ILE A 105 -4.23 29.31 -21.56
N ILE A 106 -3.75 30.52 -21.83
CA ILE A 106 -2.41 30.95 -21.46
C ILE A 106 -2.52 31.99 -20.35
N TYR A 107 -1.84 31.72 -19.23
CA TYR A 107 -1.79 32.61 -18.09
C TYR A 107 -0.42 33.25 -17.97
N ARG A 108 -0.39 34.50 -17.57
CA ARG A 108 0.81 35.18 -17.07
C ARG A 108 0.84 35.09 -15.56
N ILE A 109 1.98 34.66 -15.01
CA ILE A 109 2.20 34.54 -13.57
C ILE A 109 2.90 35.81 -13.09
N HIS A 110 2.24 36.59 -12.24
CA HIS A 110 2.82 37.76 -11.61
C HIS A 110 3.49 37.44 -10.28
N ASN A 111 2.89 36.52 -9.50
CA ASN A 111 3.39 35.91 -8.28
C ASN A 111 2.56 34.65 -7.99
N ALA A 112 2.88 33.92 -6.92
CA ALA A 112 2.20 32.68 -6.55
C ALA A 112 0.67 32.80 -6.37
N GLU A 113 0.16 34.00 -6.10
CA GLU A 113 -1.26 34.24 -5.83
C GLU A 113 -2.01 34.96 -6.96
N LYS A 114 -1.29 35.48 -7.96
CA LYS A 114 -1.91 36.33 -8.99
C LYS A 114 -1.56 35.87 -10.39
N TRP A 115 -2.51 35.18 -11.00
CA TRP A 115 -2.45 34.69 -12.37
C TRP A 115 -3.44 35.46 -13.25
N GLN A 116 -3.03 35.85 -14.43
CA GLN A 116 -3.87 36.57 -15.35
C GLN A 116 -3.94 35.83 -16.69
N ALA A 117 -5.15 35.45 -17.12
CA ALA A 117 -5.34 34.88 -18.44
C ALA A 117 -5.05 35.95 -19.51
N ILE A 118 -4.08 35.68 -20.39
CA ILE A 118 -3.66 36.60 -21.44
C ILE A 118 -4.11 36.17 -22.84
N ALA A 119 -4.42 34.88 -23.02
CA ALA A 119 -4.98 34.36 -24.25
C ALA A 119 -5.89 33.16 -23.97
N ASN A 120 -6.95 33.03 -24.77
CA ASN A 120 -7.89 31.90 -24.72
C ASN A 120 -8.21 31.48 -26.18
N PHE A 121 -7.95 30.21 -26.48
CA PHE A 121 -8.22 29.57 -27.76
C PHE A 121 -9.12 28.36 -27.53
N SER A 122 -9.93 28.01 -28.55
CA SER A 122 -10.64 26.73 -28.60
C SER A 122 -9.93 25.82 -29.59
N VAL A 123 -9.42 24.68 -29.11
CA VAL A 123 -8.81 23.65 -29.95
C VAL A 123 -9.87 22.65 -30.34
N GLN A 124 -10.20 22.60 -31.64
CA GLN A 124 -11.15 21.64 -32.18
C GLN A 124 -10.40 20.52 -32.90
N VAL A 125 -10.52 19.31 -32.40
CA VAL A 125 -9.90 18.12 -33.03
C VAL A 125 -10.90 17.45 -33.93
N GLU A 126 -10.56 17.33 -35.24
CA GLU A 126 -11.44 16.70 -36.23
C GLU A 126 -11.59 15.20 -35.95
N ASN A 127 -12.84 14.72 -36.05
CA ASN A 127 -13.14 13.30 -35.93
C ASN A 127 -12.89 12.60 -37.29
N PRO A 128 -11.98 11.60 -37.36
CA PRO A 128 -11.66 10.94 -38.65
C PRO A 128 -12.83 10.14 -39.28
N LEU A 129 -13.98 10.07 -38.60
CA LEU A 129 -15.15 9.27 -39.04
C LEU A 129 -16.22 10.04 -39.85
N SER A 130 -16.01 11.30 -40.25
CA SER A 130 -16.98 12.06 -41.06
C SER A 130 -16.54 12.22 -42.51
N GLN A 131 -16.11 11.16 -43.15
CA GLN A 131 -16.01 11.14 -44.62
C GLN A 131 -17.13 10.29 -45.20
N THR A 132 -17.99 10.96 -45.98
CA THR A 132 -19.06 10.41 -46.80
C THR A 132 -18.57 9.26 -47.71
N THR A 133 -19.34 8.19 -47.70
CA THR A 133 -19.18 6.99 -48.54
C THR A 133 -19.08 7.35 -50.01
N PRO A 134 -18.01 7.01 -50.75
CA PRO A 134 -18.03 7.07 -52.21
C PRO A 134 -18.58 5.76 -52.79
N THR A 135 -19.38 5.91 -53.81
CA THR A 135 -19.97 4.88 -54.67
C THR A 135 -18.90 3.92 -55.28
N PRO A 136 -19.16 2.62 -55.37
CA PRO A 136 -18.15 1.64 -55.80
C PRO A 136 -17.83 1.78 -57.30
N PRO A 137 -16.56 1.78 -57.72
CA PRO A 137 -16.18 1.70 -59.12
C PRO A 137 -16.12 0.26 -59.64
N THR A 138 -16.48 0.11 -60.89
CA THR A 138 -16.46 -1.07 -61.75
C THR A 138 -15.06 -1.71 -61.88
N PRO A 139 -14.91 -3.04 -61.97
CA PRO A 139 -13.61 -3.72 -61.96
C PRO A 139 -12.85 -3.56 -63.27
N SER A 140 -11.59 -3.22 -63.23
CA SER A 140 -10.67 -3.23 -64.38
C SER A 140 -9.29 -3.76 -63.98
N THR A 141 -8.90 -4.81 -64.70
CA THR A 141 -7.57 -5.30 -65.06
C THR A 141 -6.41 -5.46 -64.12
N THR A 142 -5.89 -6.67 -64.07
CA THR A 142 -4.66 -7.33 -63.64
C THR A 142 -3.48 -6.43 -63.22
N PRO A 143 -2.90 -6.59 -62.01
CA PRO A 143 -1.69 -5.89 -61.64
C PRO A 143 -0.40 -6.67 -61.96
N THR A 144 0.60 -5.90 -62.36
CA THR A 144 2.01 -6.28 -62.52
C THR A 144 2.69 -6.50 -61.16
N PRO A 145 3.64 -7.44 -60.98
CA PRO A 145 4.25 -7.72 -59.67
C PRO A 145 5.17 -6.58 -59.19
N PRO A 146 5.16 -6.28 -57.90
CA PRO A 146 5.98 -5.22 -57.32
C PRO A 146 7.44 -5.65 -57.10
N THR A 147 8.33 -4.70 -57.32
CA THR A 147 9.77 -4.72 -57.02
C THR A 147 10.00 -4.87 -55.51
N PRO A 148 11.01 -5.60 -55.02
CA PRO A 148 11.23 -5.80 -53.59
C PRO A 148 11.64 -4.50 -52.90
N SER A 149 10.88 -4.14 -51.91
CA SER A 149 11.11 -2.99 -51.03
C SER A 149 12.15 -3.28 -49.98
N THR A 150 12.95 -2.29 -49.73
CA THR A 150 14.05 -2.21 -48.75
C THR A 150 13.62 -2.61 -47.33
N THR A 151 14.47 -3.37 -46.67
CA THR A 151 14.41 -3.85 -45.28
C THR A 151 14.02 -2.72 -44.28
N PRO A 152 13.00 -2.92 -43.46
CA PRO A 152 12.68 -1.93 -42.42
C PRO A 152 13.72 -1.98 -41.29
N THR A 153 14.13 -0.80 -40.85
CA THR A 153 14.98 -0.57 -39.68
C THR A 153 14.28 -1.14 -38.41
N PRO A 154 14.99 -1.88 -37.55
CA PRO A 154 14.38 -2.43 -36.36
C PRO A 154 13.86 -1.33 -35.42
N PRO A 155 12.70 -1.51 -34.79
CA PRO A 155 12.18 -0.56 -33.82
C PRO A 155 13.09 -0.49 -32.58
N THR A 156 13.28 0.73 -32.08
CA THR A 156 13.98 1.02 -30.83
C THR A 156 13.36 0.20 -29.69
N PRO A 157 14.16 -0.51 -28.87
CA PRO A 157 13.59 -1.33 -27.82
C PRO A 157 12.82 -0.45 -26.83
N SER A 158 11.57 -0.76 -26.67
CA SER A 158 10.69 -0.23 -25.62
C SER A 158 11.33 -0.51 -24.26
N THR A 159 11.30 0.46 -23.37
CA THR A 159 11.78 0.35 -21.99
C THR A 159 11.18 -0.90 -21.36
N THR A 160 12.04 -1.81 -20.97
CA THR A 160 11.67 -3.04 -20.27
C THR A 160 10.82 -2.69 -19.04
N PRO A 161 9.61 -3.22 -18.90
CA PRO A 161 8.87 -3.04 -17.66
C PRO A 161 9.70 -3.63 -16.50
N THR A 162 9.86 -2.87 -15.45
CA THR A 162 10.45 -3.33 -14.19
C THR A 162 9.76 -4.63 -13.81
N PRO A 163 10.49 -5.74 -13.54
CA PRO A 163 9.87 -6.98 -13.11
C PRO A 163 8.97 -6.68 -11.91
N PRO A 164 7.75 -7.21 -11.86
CA PRO A 164 6.91 -7.04 -10.69
C PRO A 164 7.70 -7.55 -9.48
N THR A 165 7.78 -6.73 -8.45
CA THR A 165 8.31 -7.13 -7.15
C THR A 165 7.65 -8.46 -6.82
N PRO A 166 8.37 -9.54 -6.52
CA PRO A 166 7.75 -10.81 -6.15
C PRO A 166 6.72 -10.50 -5.08
N PRO A 167 5.50 -11.02 -5.16
CA PRO A 167 4.52 -10.81 -4.12
C PRO A 167 5.20 -11.21 -2.82
N THR A 168 5.28 -10.27 -1.88
CA THR A 168 5.74 -10.56 -0.53
C THR A 168 4.92 -11.77 -0.09
N THR A 169 5.59 -12.90 0.09
CA THR A 169 4.96 -14.12 0.58
C THR A 169 4.15 -13.69 1.80
N PRO A 170 2.83 -13.88 1.82
CA PRO A 170 2.08 -13.53 3.01
C PRO A 170 2.75 -14.28 4.16
N THR A 171 3.26 -13.54 5.13
CA THR A 171 3.77 -14.11 6.36
C THR A 171 2.68 -15.07 6.84
N PRO A 172 2.93 -16.36 7.03
CA PRO A 172 1.92 -17.26 7.54
C PRO A 172 1.31 -16.60 8.75
N PRO A 173 0.00 -16.56 8.92
CA PRO A 173 -0.59 -15.97 10.09
C PRO A 173 0.06 -16.65 11.29
N THR A 174 0.70 -15.84 12.12
CA THR A 174 1.24 -16.31 13.41
C THR A 174 0.12 -17.08 14.04
N PRO A 175 0.30 -18.38 14.39
CA PRO A 175 -0.77 -19.12 15.06
C PRO A 175 -1.22 -18.24 16.22
N PRO A 176 -2.52 -18.05 16.41
CA PRO A 176 -3.00 -17.25 17.51
C PRO A 176 -2.31 -17.75 18.77
N THR A 177 -1.48 -16.93 19.35
CA THR A 177 -0.87 -17.21 20.65
C THR A 177 -2.04 -17.53 21.55
N THR A 178 -2.12 -18.76 22.00
CA THR A 178 -3.09 -19.18 23.02
C THR A 178 -2.98 -18.12 24.11
N PRO A 179 -4.05 -17.37 24.43
CA PRO A 179 -3.95 -16.38 25.48
C PRO A 179 -3.50 -17.11 26.72
N THR A 180 -2.34 -16.72 27.24
CA THR A 180 -1.88 -17.14 28.56
C THR A 180 -3.06 -16.92 29.49
N PRO A 181 -3.53 -17.92 30.26
CA PRO A 181 -4.65 -17.70 31.17
C PRO A 181 -4.31 -16.45 31.98
N PRO A 182 -5.19 -15.48 32.07
CA PRO A 182 -4.90 -14.28 32.82
C PRO A 182 -4.54 -14.72 34.23
N THR A 183 -3.33 -14.36 34.67
CA THR A 183 -2.95 -14.44 36.08
C THR A 183 -4.09 -13.79 36.82
N THR A 184 -4.76 -14.53 37.64
CA THR A 184 -5.92 -14.08 38.42
C THR A 184 -5.57 -12.74 39.05
N PRO A 185 -6.19 -11.64 38.64
CA PRO A 185 -5.95 -10.37 39.31
C PRO A 185 -6.32 -10.54 40.79
N PRO A 186 -5.66 -9.88 41.72
CA PRO A 186 -6.10 -9.87 43.08
C PRO A 186 -7.56 -9.45 43.09
N THR A 187 -8.39 -10.20 43.76
CA THR A 187 -9.83 -9.98 43.91
C THR A 187 -10.07 -8.50 44.24
N PRO A 188 -10.66 -7.71 43.34
CA PRO A 188 -10.89 -6.30 43.65
C PRO A 188 -11.94 -6.24 44.74
N ASN A 189 -11.72 -5.44 45.72
CA ASN A 189 -12.72 -5.06 46.70
C ASN A 189 -13.93 -4.49 45.93
N THR A 190 -14.98 -5.28 45.83
CA THR A 190 -16.24 -4.98 45.17
C THR A 190 -16.94 -3.85 45.91
N ASN A 191 -16.77 -2.58 45.51
CA ASN A 191 -17.77 -1.52 45.70
C ASN A 191 -17.26 -0.09 45.39
N ALA A 192 -16.17 0.09 44.67
CA ALA A 192 -15.80 1.43 44.21
C ALA A 192 -15.91 1.49 42.67
N SER A 193 -16.89 2.24 42.17
CA SER A 193 -16.92 2.64 40.77
C SER A 193 -15.69 3.53 40.48
N ALA A 194 -14.71 3.00 39.78
CA ALA A 194 -13.52 3.76 39.40
C ALA A 194 -13.67 4.26 37.96
N LEU A 195 -13.79 5.58 37.80
CA LEU A 195 -13.64 6.24 36.53
C LEU A 195 -12.15 6.60 36.33
N THR A 196 -11.52 6.04 35.34
CA THR A 196 -10.16 6.37 34.96
C THR A 196 -10.18 7.14 33.63
N LEU A 197 -9.62 8.34 33.65
CA LEU A 197 -9.40 9.18 32.48
C LEU A 197 -7.89 9.30 32.27
N THR A 198 -7.43 8.88 31.10
CA THR A 198 -6.02 8.94 30.72
C THR A 198 -5.89 9.79 29.46
N PRO A 199 -5.66 11.10 29.61
CA PRO A 199 -5.32 11.94 28.48
C PRO A 199 -3.89 11.61 28.02
N LYS A 200 -3.65 11.73 26.72
CA LYS A 200 -2.34 11.63 26.09
C LYS A 200 -2.20 12.78 25.11
N LEU A 201 -1.07 13.44 25.11
CA LEU A 201 -0.75 14.47 24.14
C LEU A 201 0.71 14.32 23.75
N THR A 202 0.95 14.07 22.47
CA THR A 202 2.30 14.06 21.91
C THR A 202 2.41 15.24 20.96
N VAL A 203 3.38 16.10 21.18
CA VAL A 203 3.69 17.25 20.32
C VAL A 203 5.06 17.01 19.72
N ASN A 204 5.13 17.09 18.40
CA ASN A 204 6.36 16.98 17.61
C ASN A 204 6.60 18.30 16.90
N ILE A 205 7.74 18.92 17.16
CA ILE A 205 8.22 20.07 16.39
C ILE A 205 9.41 19.60 15.59
N LYS A 206 9.34 19.77 14.28
CA LYS A 206 10.37 19.40 13.32
C LYS A 206 10.74 20.62 12.49
N SER A 207 11.99 21.03 12.56
CA SER A 207 12.51 22.12 11.76
C SER A 207 13.54 21.60 10.78
N GLN A 208 13.42 21.96 9.52
CA GLN A 208 14.51 21.89 8.55
C GLN A 208 15.31 23.17 8.65
N LEU A 209 16.54 23.06 9.14
CA LEU A 209 17.43 24.20 9.38
C LEU A 209 18.17 24.61 8.11
N SER A 210 18.43 23.65 7.23
CA SER A 210 19.12 23.87 5.98
C SER A 210 18.85 22.75 5.00
N GLU A 211 18.71 23.08 3.73
CA GLU A 211 18.76 22.16 2.60
C GLU A 211 19.66 22.76 1.52
N SER A 212 20.58 21.96 1.02
CA SER A 212 21.46 22.33 -0.09
C SER A 212 21.41 21.22 -1.14
N ARG A 213 21.26 21.60 -2.40
CA ARG A 213 21.14 20.69 -3.55
C ARG A 213 22.11 21.08 -4.65
N THR A 214 22.68 20.09 -5.33
CA THR A 214 23.33 20.32 -6.62
C THR A 214 22.26 20.56 -7.70
N ARG A 215 22.69 21.11 -8.84
CA ARG A 215 21.78 21.41 -9.97
C ARG A 215 21.01 20.16 -10.43
N ASP A 216 21.69 19.02 -10.52
CA ASP A 216 21.11 17.77 -11.02
C ASP A 216 20.11 17.10 -10.05
N ALA A 217 20.10 17.54 -8.79
CA ALA A 217 19.13 17.08 -7.79
C ALA A 217 17.74 17.74 -7.92
N GLY A 218 17.56 18.64 -8.89
CA GLY A 218 16.30 19.34 -9.12
C GLY A 218 15.98 20.39 -8.05
N ILE A 219 14.79 20.95 -8.13
CA ILE A 219 14.29 22.00 -7.23
C ILE A 219 13.49 21.35 -6.09
N SER A 220 13.68 21.84 -4.87
CA SER A 220 12.84 21.42 -3.74
C SER A 220 11.42 21.95 -3.89
N GLN A 221 10.42 21.13 -3.56
CA GLN A 221 9.03 21.57 -3.53
C GLN A 221 8.69 22.49 -2.33
N ARG A 222 9.58 22.54 -1.35
CA ARG A 222 9.45 23.39 -0.15
C ARG A 222 10.65 24.32 -0.02
N SER A 223 10.50 25.36 0.81
CA SER A 223 11.66 26.22 1.15
C SER A 223 12.74 25.40 1.85
N ALA A 224 14.01 25.82 1.67
CA ALA A 224 15.17 25.16 2.28
C ALA A 224 15.11 25.12 3.81
N THR A 225 14.33 26.02 4.40
CA THR A 225 14.09 26.08 5.84
C THR A 225 12.60 26.16 6.12
N PHE A 226 12.13 25.36 7.08
CA PHE A 226 10.75 25.38 7.57
C PHE A 226 10.66 24.79 8.97
N THR A 227 9.54 25.03 9.65
CA THR A 227 9.22 24.40 10.93
C THR A 227 7.77 23.90 10.88
N ASP A 228 7.61 22.63 11.17
CA ASP A 228 6.30 21.98 11.28
C ASP A 228 6.02 21.61 12.72
N ILE A 229 4.78 21.81 13.13
CA ILE A 229 4.27 21.39 14.43
C ILE A 229 3.18 20.37 14.17
N ASN A 230 3.40 19.14 14.63
CA ASN A 230 2.44 18.07 14.56
C ASN A 230 2.07 17.64 15.97
N PHE A 231 0.81 17.37 16.22
CA PHE A 231 0.41 16.80 17.50
C PHE A 231 -0.56 15.63 17.32
N THR A 232 -0.48 14.72 18.29
CA THR A 232 -1.44 13.63 18.46
C THR A 232 -2.03 13.75 19.84
N GLY A 233 -3.32 14.06 19.91
CA GLY A 233 -4.10 14.08 21.14
C GLY A 233 -4.86 12.77 21.31
N GLY A 234 -4.91 12.23 22.52
CA GLY A 234 -5.66 11.03 22.85
C GLY A 234 -6.39 11.17 24.17
N LEU A 235 -7.56 10.54 24.29
CA LEU A 235 -8.27 10.38 25.53
C LEU A 235 -8.78 8.95 25.65
N THR A 236 -8.27 8.23 26.65
CA THR A 236 -8.78 6.91 27.00
C THR A 236 -9.60 7.01 28.27
N THR A 237 -10.82 6.47 28.23
CA THR A 237 -11.72 6.43 29.38
C THR A 237 -12.02 4.97 29.71
N GLN A 238 -11.96 4.65 30.98
CA GLN A 238 -12.39 3.34 31.52
C GLN A 238 -13.29 3.58 32.71
N TYR A 239 -14.46 2.95 32.69
CA TYR A 239 -15.40 2.97 33.80
C TYR A 239 -15.98 1.59 34.00
N GLN A 240 -15.90 1.05 35.19
CA GLN A 240 -16.46 -0.24 35.54
C GLN A 240 -17.32 -0.13 36.80
N ARG A 241 -18.52 -0.66 36.74
CA ARG A 241 -19.42 -0.78 37.87
C ARG A 241 -20.34 -1.98 37.72
N ASP A 242 -20.28 -2.91 38.62
CA ASP A 242 -21.04 -4.15 38.59
C ASP A 242 -20.89 -4.89 37.26
N LYS A 243 -21.99 -5.04 36.51
CA LYS A 243 -22.02 -5.66 35.18
C LYS A 243 -21.84 -4.67 34.03
N PHE A 244 -21.65 -3.39 34.32
CA PHE A 244 -21.47 -2.35 33.34
C PHE A 244 -19.98 -2.01 33.17
N ASN A 245 -19.47 -2.07 31.95
CA ASN A 245 -18.13 -1.66 31.57
C ASN A 245 -18.22 -0.70 30.40
N LEU A 246 -17.55 0.45 30.51
CA LEU A 246 -17.41 1.45 29.44
C LEU A 246 -15.93 1.67 29.19
N GLN A 247 -15.52 1.50 27.94
CA GLN A 247 -14.18 1.86 27.48
C GLN A 247 -14.32 2.80 26.29
N SER A 248 -13.53 3.86 26.26
CA SER A 248 -13.47 4.70 25.08
C SER A 248 -12.03 5.13 24.77
N ASN A 249 -11.75 5.31 23.51
CA ASN A 249 -10.48 5.84 23.01
C ASN A 249 -10.78 6.85 21.89
N PHE A 250 -10.18 8.03 21.97
CA PHE A 250 -10.27 9.08 20.97
C PHE A 250 -8.87 9.47 20.55
N THR A 251 -8.66 9.68 19.25
CA THR A 251 -7.39 10.13 18.68
C THR A 251 -7.62 11.32 17.77
N LEU A 252 -6.99 12.44 18.11
CA LEU A 252 -6.96 13.68 17.33
C LEU A 252 -5.60 13.83 16.69
N LEU A 253 -5.56 14.27 15.47
CA LEU A 253 -4.33 14.64 14.77
C LEU A 253 -4.36 16.11 14.42
N GLY A 254 -3.21 16.75 14.50
CA GLY A 254 -3.06 18.13 14.10
C GLY A 254 -1.71 18.41 13.47
N THR A 255 -1.68 19.30 12.49
CA THR A 255 -0.48 19.71 11.77
C THR A 255 -0.51 21.18 11.42
N SER A 256 0.64 21.85 11.47
CA SER A 256 0.80 23.21 10.97
C SER A 256 1.01 23.26 9.46
N PHE A 257 1.38 22.14 8.83
CA PHE A 257 1.61 22.05 7.40
C PHE A 257 0.39 21.44 6.70
N GLN A 258 -0.39 22.29 6.05
CA GLN A 258 -1.65 21.94 5.37
C GLN A 258 -1.60 20.67 4.52
N PRO A 259 -0.56 20.42 3.69
CA PRO A 259 -0.47 19.20 2.90
C PRO A 259 -0.35 17.90 3.72
N GLU A 260 0.01 17.98 5.00
CA GLU A 260 0.04 16.84 5.94
C GLU A 260 -1.26 16.70 6.75
N ALA A 261 -2.27 17.56 6.51
CA ALA A 261 -3.56 17.45 7.18
C ALA A 261 -4.25 16.12 6.84
N LEU A 262 -4.92 15.54 7.82
CA LEU A 262 -5.51 14.19 7.75
C LEU A 262 -6.37 13.97 6.48
N ARG A 263 -7.11 15.00 6.07
CA ARG A 263 -8.00 14.93 4.88
C ARG A 263 -7.52 15.77 3.70
N PHE A 264 -6.25 16.13 3.64
CA PHE A 264 -5.73 16.94 2.54
C PHE A 264 -5.95 16.29 1.16
N SER A 265 -5.83 14.97 1.05
CA SER A 265 -6.08 14.27 -0.22
C SER A 265 -7.53 14.39 -0.72
N GLN A 266 -8.49 14.62 0.18
CA GLN A 266 -9.91 14.74 -0.15
C GLN A 266 -10.36 16.20 -0.30
N LEU A 267 -9.90 17.07 0.60
CA LEU A 267 -10.40 18.44 0.75
C LEU A 267 -9.39 19.50 0.28
N GLN A 268 -8.18 19.09 -0.10
CA GLN A 268 -7.11 20.00 -0.55
C GLN A 268 -6.88 21.15 0.46
N ALA A 269 -6.93 22.39 0.01
CA ALA A 269 -6.74 23.57 0.83
C ALA A 269 -7.80 23.76 1.93
N ASP A 270 -8.97 23.12 1.81
CA ASP A 270 -10.06 23.20 2.79
C ASP A 270 -9.95 22.15 3.90
N ALA A 271 -8.91 21.28 3.85
CA ALA A 271 -8.70 20.27 4.88
C ALA A 271 -8.42 20.91 6.24
N PRO A 272 -9.13 20.54 7.31
CA PRO A 272 -8.87 21.09 8.65
C PRO A 272 -7.48 20.66 9.14
N GLN A 273 -6.73 21.60 9.73
CA GLN A 273 -5.43 21.32 10.31
C GLN A 273 -5.49 20.45 11.57
N ILE A 274 -6.64 20.40 12.23
CA ILE A 274 -6.91 19.55 13.39
C ILE A 274 -8.16 18.75 13.10
N ASP A 275 -8.05 17.43 13.18
CA ASP A 275 -9.19 16.58 12.88
C ASP A 275 -9.22 15.30 13.72
N LEU A 276 -10.41 14.66 13.76
CA LEU A 276 -10.63 13.39 14.45
C LEU A 276 -10.18 12.23 13.55
N SER A 277 -9.10 11.57 13.95
CA SER A 277 -8.59 10.40 13.23
C SER A 277 -9.43 9.18 13.53
N GLU A 278 -9.38 8.70 14.75
CA GLU A 278 -10.06 7.48 15.17
C GLU A 278 -10.71 7.67 16.53
N TYR A 279 -11.82 6.99 16.74
CA TYR A 279 -12.39 6.81 18.06
C TYR A 279 -13.10 5.46 18.15
N LEU A 280 -13.20 4.94 19.36
CA LEU A 280 -13.96 3.77 19.73
C LEU A 280 -14.61 3.99 21.08
N ILE A 281 -15.89 3.70 21.20
CA ILE A 281 -16.63 3.62 22.45
C ILE A 281 -17.21 2.22 22.54
N ASP A 282 -16.84 1.46 23.55
CA ASP A 282 -17.31 0.11 23.83
C ASP A 282 -18.06 0.11 25.17
N MET A 283 -19.32 -0.23 25.15
CA MET A 283 -20.19 -0.36 26.31
C MET A 283 -20.66 -1.79 26.44
N THR A 284 -20.31 -2.44 27.52
CA THR A 284 -20.78 -3.78 27.84
C THR A 284 -21.69 -3.73 29.06
N TRP A 285 -22.88 -4.27 28.94
CA TRP A 285 -23.83 -4.41 30.03
C TRP A 285 -24.36 -5.85 30.08
N ASP A 286 -23.87 -6.64 31.05
CA ASP A 286 -24.15 -8.06 31.19
C ASP A 286 -23.89 -8.84 29.89
N LYS A 287 -24.94 -9.16 29.15
CA LYS A 287 -24.90 -9.92 27.87
C LYS A 287 -24.92 -9.05 26.61
N LEU A 288 -25.14 -7.75 26.76
CA LEU A 288 -25.21 -6.79 25.66
C LEU A 288 -23.90 -5.99 25.57
N GLN A 289 -23.32 -5.97 24.39
CA GLN A 289 -22.21 -5.12 24.03
C GLN A 289 -22.64 -4.16 22.92
N LEU A 290 -22.44 -2.88 23.13
CA LEU A 290 -22.68 -1.81 22.15
C LEU A 290 -21.37 -1.13 21.84
N THR A 291 -21.08 -0.96 20.56
CA THR A 291 -19.85 -0.32 20.09
C THR A 291 -20.18 0.80 19.11
N THR A 292 -19.44 1.89 19.16
CA THR A 292 -19.53 2.95 18.15
C THR A 292 -18.14 3.53 17.89
N GLY A 293 -17.92 3.99 16.66
CA GLY A 293 -16.65 4.49 16.20
C GLY A 293 -16.00 3.57 15.17
N HIS A 294 -14.69 3.47 15.18
CA HIS A 294 -13.95 2.59 14.27
C HIS A 294 -14.04 1.14 14.78
N ILE A 295 -14.90 0.36 14.16
CA ILE A 295 -15.16 -1.02 14.51
C ILE A 295 -15.04 -1.92 13.29
N CYS A 296 -14.83 -3.22 13.55
CA CYS A 296 -14.69 -4.21 12.47
C CYS A 296 -15.80 -5.24 12.58
N ALA A 297 -16.41 -5.58 11.45
CA ALA A 297 -17.35 -6.68 11.28
C ALA A 297 -16.65 -7.81 10.53
N GLY A 298 -16.83 -9.05 11.00
CA GLY A 298 -16.27 -10.22 10.34
C GLY A 298 -16.85 -11.49 10.91
N SER A 299 -17.37 -12.33 10.02
CA SER A 299 -17.96 -13.61 10.41
C SER A 299 -17.77 -14.69 9.35
N HIS A 300 -17.44 -14.31 8.11
CA HIS A 300 -17.34 -15.23 7.00
C HIS A 300 -16.26 -14.80 6.00
N ALA A 301 -15.33 -15.72 5.67
CA ALA A 301 -14.13 -15.43 4.87
C ALA A 301 -14.43 -14.76 3.50
N PHE A 302 -15.53 -15.13 2.85
CA PHE A 302 -15.87 -14.64 1.51
C PHE A 302 -17.04 -13.65 1.47
N LEU A 303 -17.75 -13.42 2.57
CA LEU A 303 -18.86 -12.48 2.59
C LEU A 303 -18.54 -11.21 3.37
N ILE A 304 -18.07 -11.39 4.62
CA ILE A 304 -17.65 -10.30 5.50
C ILE A 304 -16.41 -10.75 6.24
N ASN A 305 -15.27 -10.24 5.83
CA ASN A 305 -13.97 -10.63 6.39
C ASN A 305 -13.23 -9.41 6.94
N ASN A 306 -13.38 -9.21 8.26
CA ASN A 306 -12.71 -8.11 8.97
C ASN A 306 -12.89 -6.74 8.28
N HIS A 307 -14.11 -6.46 7.82
CA HIS A 307 -14.45 -5.18 7.24
C HIS A 307 -14.49 -4.13 8.36
N CYS A 308 -13.60 -3.15 8.32
CA CYS A 308 -13.46 -2.12 9.34
C CYS A 308 -13.94 -0.77 8.79
N GLY A 309 -14.73 -0.07 9.58
CA GLY A 309 -15.26 1.25 9.23
C GLY A 309 -15.75 1.98 10.47
N ARG A 310 -16.10 3.25 10.32
CA ARG A 310 -16.76 4.00 11.36
C ARG A 310 -18.24 3.67 11.37
N GLY A 311 -18.85 3.43 12.54
CA GLY A 311 -20.26 3.08 12.62
C GLY A 311 -20.71 2.59 13.98
N LEU A 312 -21.74 1.76 13.97
CA LEU A 312 -22.42 1.21 15.14
C LEU A 312 -22.38 -0.32 15.11
N GLY A 313 -22.14 -0.91 16.25
CA GLY A 313 -22.18 -2.38 16.46
C GLY A 313 -22.97 -2.73 17.72
N ALA A 314 -23.68 -3.84 17.65
CA ALA A 314 -24.35 -4.44 18.80
C ALA A 314 -24.12 -5.94 18.80
N LYS A 315 -23.75 -6.51 19.95
CA LYS A 315 -23.63 -7.96 20.15
C LYS A 315 -24.40 -8.36 21.39
N LEU A 316 -25.27 -9.36 21.25
CA LEU A 316 -26.12 -9.86 22.31
C LEU A 316 -25.91 -11.37 22.47
N LYS A 317 -25.53 -11.81 23.67
CA LYS A 317 -25.54 -13.22 24.05
C LYS A 317 -26.91 -13.60 24.58
N LEU A 318 -27.74 -14.22 23.73
CA LEU A 318 -29.08 -14.69 24.13
C LEU A 318 -28.99 -15.83 25.11
N SER A 319 -28.03 -16.74 24.90
CA SER A 319 -27.71 -17.84 25.83
C SER A 319 -26.23 -18.21 25.69
N ASP A 320 -25.76 -19.19 26.46
CA ASP A 320 -24.39 -19.72 26.34
C ASP A 320 -24.13 -20.39 24.98
N ARG A 321 -25.21 -20.67 24.22
CA ARG A 321 -25.12 -21.33 22.92
C ARG A 321 -25.55 -20.48 21.73
N LEU A 322 -26.13 -19.30 21.98
CA LEU A 322 -26.70 -18.47 20.92
C LEU A 322 -26.29 -17.02 21.13
N ASP A 323 -25.64 -16.47 20.15
CA ASP A 323 -25.29 -15.06 20.08
C ASP A 323 -25.71 -14.44 18.75
N VAL A 324 -26.01 -13.15 18.80
CA VAL A 324 -26.39 -12.33 17.62
C VAL A 324 -25.52 -11.09 17.63
N SER A 325 -25.02 -10.71 16.45
CA SER A 325 -24.36 -9.43 16.27
C SER A 325 -24.91 -8.68 15.06
N LEU A 326 -24.99 -7.37 15.18
CA LEU A 326 -25.44 -6.45 14.15
C LEU A 326 -24.42 -5.32 14.04
N HIS A 327 -24.03 -4.98 12.82
CA HIS A 327 -23.15 -3.86 12.54
C HIS A 327 -23.72 -3.00 11.42
N HIS A 328 -23.59 -1.69 11.56
CA HIS A 328 -23.90 -0.73 10.51
C HIS A 328 -22.74 0.25 10.42
N LEU A 329 -21.96 0.14 9.35
CA LEU A 329 -20.65 0.76 9.20
C LEU A 329 -20.59 1.59 7.93
N SER A 330 -19.69 2.56 7.88
CA SER A 330 -19.24 3.10 6.60
C SER A 330 -18.57 2.01 5.77
N SER A 331 -18.87 1.93 4.50
CA SER A 331 -18.22 1.04 3.53
C SER A 331 -16.87 1.58 3.04
N THR A 332 -16.51 2.81 3.42
CA THR A 332 -15.24 3.47 3.11
C THR A 332 -14.57 3.92 4.39
N VAL A 333 -13.27 4.22 4.30
CA VAL A 333 -12.54 4.80 5.42
C VAL A 333 -13.07 6.22 5.66
N THR A 334 -13.66 6.46 6.83
CA THR A 334 -14.18 7.75 7.25
C THR A 334 -13.32 8.31 8.36
N VAL A 335 -12.94 9.57 8.25
CA VAL A 335 -12.22 10.33 9.27
C VAL A 335 -12.84 11.72 9.39
N GLY A 336 -12.45 12.49 10.38
CA GLY A 336 -12.98 13.83 10.61
C GLY A 336 -14.16 13.90 11.56
N PHE A 337 -14.55 15.13 11.92
CA PHE A 337 -15.67 15.39 12.84
C PHE A 337 -17.02 15.47 12.14
N ASP A 338 -17.03 15.83 10.87
CA ASP A 338 -18.23 16.12 10.08
C ASP A 338 -19.11 14.89 9.83
N ASN A 339 -18.55 13.69 9.81
CA ASN A 339 -19.28 12.43 9.77
C ASN A 339 -18.92 11.60 11.00
N PHE A 340 -19.38 12.04 12.18
CA PHE A 340 -18.96 11.44 13.46
C PHE A 340 -19.34 9.97 13.57
N LEU A 341 -20.53 9.58 13.19
CA LEU A 341 -20.98 8.19 13.22
C LEU A 341 -20.52 7.37 11.99
N GLY A 342 -20.07 8.02 10.92
CA GLY A 342 -19.63 7.34 9.70
C GLY A 342 -20.76 6.84 8.79
N ILE A 343 -22.02 7.11 9.12
CA ILE A 343 -23.21 6.54 8.47
C ILE A 343 -24.14 7.61 7.88
N GLU A 344 -23.69 8.85 7.75
CA GLU A 344 -24.52 9.95 7.23
C GLU A 344 -24.77 9.83 5.73
N GLU A 345 -23.82 9.21 5.00
CA GLU A 345 -23.94 8.97 3.58
C GLU A 345 -24.50 7.57 3.32
N ILE A 346 -25.80 7.50 3.00
CA ILE A 346 -26.54 6.24 2.80
C ILE A 346 -25.90 5.37 1.70
N ASP A 347 -25.30 5.98 0.69
CA ASP A 347 -24.64 5.27 -0.42
C ASP A 347 -23.22 4.79 -0.09
N ASN A 348 -22.73 5.06 1.13
CA ASN A 348 -21.46 4.58 1.66
C ASN A 348 -21.62 3.75 2.94
N THR A 349 -22.64 2.91 3.02
CA THR A 349 -22.91 2.12 4.22
C THR A 349 -22.88 0.60 3.95
N LEU A 350 -22.50 -0.13 4.96
CA LEU A 350 -22.53 -1.59 5.00
C LEU A 350 -23.22 -2.04 6.29
N THR A 351 -24.31 -2.80 6.14
CA THR A 351 -25.04 -3.41 7.25
C THR A 351 -24.78 -4.91 7.25
N SER A 352 -24.45 -5.46 8.40
CA SER A 352 -24.26 -6.88 8.55
C SER A 352 -24.94 -7.42 9.81
N ALA A 353 -25.49 -8.60 9.70
CA ALA A 353 -26.04 -9.36 10.83
C ALA A 353 -25.39 -10.73 10.85
N ASN A 354 -25.07 -11.22 12.05
CA ASN A 354 -24.55 -12.55 12.23
C ASN A 354 -25.24 -13.25 13.41
N VAL A 355 -25.60 -14.51 13.23
CA VAL A 355 -26.16 -15.37 14.27
C VAL A 355 -25.22 -16.55 14.42
N GLY A 356 -24.68 -16.72 15.61
CA GLY A 356 -23.82 -17.83 15.98
C GLY A 356 -24.53 -18.80 16.90
N TRP A 357 -24.59 -20.04 16.49
CA TRP A 357 -25.24 -21.12 17.26
C TRP A 357 -24.28 -22.26 17.56
N GLN A 358 -24.01 -22.47 18.84
CA GLN A 358 -23.24 -23.60 19.36
C GLN A 358 -24.10 -24.85 19.38
N ILE A 359 -24.06 -25.63 18.28
CA ILE A 359 -24.90 -26.86 18.12
C ILE A 359 -24.49 -27.93 19.14
N LEU A 360 -23.17 -28.18 19.20
CA LEU A 360 -22.57 -29.13 20.13
C LEU A 360 -21.46 -28.43 20.91
N ALA A 361 -21.48 -28.60 22.22
CA ALA A 361 -20.44 -28.13 23.14
C ALA A 361 -20.28 -29.19 24.22
N ASN A 362 -19.64 -30.30 23.92
CA ASN A 362 -19.35 -31.34 24.85
C ASN A 362 -17.85 -31.70 24.83
N GLN A 363 -17.44 -32.60 25.73
CA GLN A 363 -16.02 -33.00 25.82
C GLN A 363 -15.53 -33.78 24.59
N GLN A 364 -16.40 -34.25 23.72
CA GLN A 364 -16.02 -35.02 22.56
C GLN A 364 -16.00 -34.20 21.25
N VAL A 365 -16.90 -33.24 21.10
CA VAL A 365 -17.07 -32.45 19.89
C VAL A 365 -17.55 -31.06 20.25
N ASN A 366 -16.94 -30.08 19.60
CA ASN A 366 -17.36 -28.69 19.59
C ASN A 366 -17.79 -28.34 18.15
N LEU A 367 -19.04 -27.92 17.95
CA LEU A 367 -19.56 -27.59 16.63
C LEU A 367 -20.42 -26.34 16.69
N ARG A 368 -20.05 -25.34 15.91
CA ARG A 368 -20.70 -24.03 15.83
C ARG A 368 -21.13 -23.73 14.40
N LEU A 369 -22.38 -23.34 14.23
CA LEU A 369 -22.91 -22.79 12.98
C LEU A 369 -23.00 -21.27 13.08
N GLU A 370 -22.53 -20.59 12.08
CA GLU A 370 -22.65 -19.14 11.92
C GLU A 370 -23.41 -18.85 10.64
N THR A 371 -24.40 -17.98 10.74
CA THR A 371 -25.16 -17.47 9.59
C THR A 371 -24.97 -15.98 9.51
N SER A 372 -24.51 -15.49 8.37
CA SER A 372 -24.20 -14.11 8.14
C SER A 372 -25.07 -13.52 7.03
N TRP A 373 -25.48 -12.28 7.19
CA TRP A 373 -26.18 -11.50 6.18
C TRP A 373 -25.46 -10.18 5.96
N LEU A 374 -25.46 -9.69 4.71
CA LEU A 374 -24.83 -8.45 4.28
C LEU A 374 -25.75 -7.66 3.35
N ASP A 375 -25.84 -6.37 3.58
CA ASP A 375 -26.35 -5.36 2.63
C ASP A 375 -25.42 -4.16 2.65
N GLY A 376 -24.81 -3.84 1.52
CA GLY A 376 -23.79 -2.79 1.43
C GLY A 376 -23.95 -1.96 0.16
N ARG A 377 -23.55 -0.69 0.29
CA ARG A 377 -23.42 0.28 -0.80
C ARG A 377 -22.09 1.00 -0.66
N ARG A 378 -21.47 1.32 -1.79
CA ARG A 378 -20.22 2.08 -1.82
C ARG A 378 -20.17 2.95 -3.07
N LEU A 379 -20.00 4.25 -2.90
CA LEU A 379 -19.68 5.14 -4.01
C LEU A 379 -18.27 4.83 -4.53
N ALA A 380 -18.08 4.87 -5.85
CA ALA A 380 -16.76 4.72 -6.44
C ALA A 380 -15.86 5.87 -5.97
N ILE A 381 -14.69 5.54 -5.45
CA ILE A 381 -13.70 6.54 -5.02
C ILE A 381 -13.10 7.18 -6.28
N GLY A 382 -13.38 8.46 -6.48
CA GLY A 382 -13.19 9.21 -7.72
C GLY A 382 -11.77 9.52 -8.18
N ASN A 383 -10.77 8.67 -7.93
CA ASN A 383 -9.39 8.95 -8.36
C ASN A 383 -8.94 8.20 -9.64
N PHE A 384 -9.75 7.33 -10.20
CA PHE A 384 -9.42 6.60 -11.44
C PHE A 384 -10.45 6.79 -12.56
N ASN A 385 -11.61 7.37 -12.29
CA ASN A 385 -12.62 7.62 -13.30
C ASN A 385 -12.72 9.12 -13.56
N VAL A 386 -12.34 9.53 -14.74
CA VAL A 386 -12.60 10.86 -15.27
C VAL A 386 -14.09 10.92 -15.60
N GLY A 387 -14.93 11.18 -14.60
CA GLY A 387 -16.37 11.29 -14.71
C GLY A 387 -17.02 11.23 -13.32
N GLU A 388 -18.06 11.99 -13.08
CA GLU A 388 -18.85 11.89 -11.85
C GLU A 388 -19.69 10.61 -11.89
N VAL A 389 -19.18 9.52 -11.30
CA VAL A 389 -19.96 8.30 -11.05
C VAL A 389 -20.91 8.58 -9.92
N VAL A 390 -22.19 8.75 -10.25
CA VAL A 390 -23.25 9.15 -9.30
C VAL A 390 -23.86 7.93 -8.60
N ASP A 391 -23.73 6.72 -9.17
CA ASP A 391 -24.35 5.52 -8.61
C ASP A 391 -23.37 4.72 -7.75
N ALA A 392 -23.84 4.22 -6.61
CA ALA A 392 -23.09 3.36 -5.72
C ALA A 392 -23.07 1.89 -6.19
N GLU A 393 -21.95 1.20 -6.02
CA GLU A 393 -21.91 -0.25 -6.04
C GLU A 393 -22.84 -0.80 -4.94
N LYS A 394 -23.53 -1.93 -5.22
CA LYS A 394 -24.41 -2.58 -4.26
C LYS A 394 -24.03 -4.04 -4.11
N SER A 395 -24.07 -4.52 -2.88
CA SER A 395 -23.82 -5.93 -2.57
C SER A 395 -24.81 -6.40 -1.53
N GLN A 396 -25.53 -7.48 -1.86
CA GLN A 396 -26.41 -8.17 -0.92
C GLN A 396 -26.03 -9.64 -0.89
N GLY A 397 -25.93 -10.22 0.30
CA GLY A 397 -25.52 -11.61 0.38
C GLY A 397 -25.82 -12.28 1.70
N PHE A 398 -25.69 -13.59 1.68
CA PHE A 398 -25.72 -14.40 2.89
C PHE A 398 -24.59 -15.42 2.89
N GLY A 399 -24.15 -15.81 4.07
CA GLY A 399 -23.11 -16.81 4.29
C GLY A 399 -23.50 -17.81 5.37
N LEU A 400 -23.04 -19.03 5.21
CA LEU A 400 -23.10 -20.09 6.20
C LEU A 400 -21.69 -20.57 6.50
N ARG A 401 -21.36 -20.71 7.76
CA ARG A 401 -20.05 -21.20 8.20
C ARG A 401 -20.26 -22.25 9.30
N LEU A 402 -19.64 -23.40 9.16
CA LEU A 402 -19.64 -24.47 10.14
C LEU A 402 -18.21 -24.68 10.63
N VAL A 403 -17.96 -24.35 11.90
CA VAL A 403 -16.67 -24.54 12.56
C VAL A 403 -16.76 -25.65 13.57
N GLY A 404 -15.84 -26.59 13.50
CA GLY A 404 -15.82 -27.74 14.41
C GLY A 404 -14.43 -28.12 14.88
N ALA A 405 -14.39 -28.74 16.05
CA ALA A 405 -13.21 -29.40 16.58
C ALA A 405 -13.62 -30.67 17.37
N ASP A 406 -12.74 -31.67 17.33
CA ASP A 406 -12.90 -32.83 18.23
C ASP A 406 -12.56 -32.42 19.69
N GLY A 407 -12.96 -33.25 20.65
CA GLY A 407 -12.74 -32.99 22.07
C GLY A 407 -11.27 -32.92 22.50
N THR A 408 -10.37 -33.48 21.71
CA THR A 408 -8.92 -33.40 21.94
C THR A 408 -8.32 -32.13 21.32
N GLY A 409 -9.06 -31.41 20.49
CA GLY A 409 -8.64 -30.27 19.71
C GLY A 409 -7.57 -30.61 18.66
N ARG A 410 -7.42 -31.91 18.31
CA ARG A 410 -6.51 -32.36 17.25
C ARG A 410 -7.09 -32.16 15.87
N LEU A 411 -8.35 -32.51 15.67
CA LEU A 411 -9.05 -32.28 14.40
C LEU A 411 -9.85 -30.99 14.51
N ARG A 412 -9.62 -30.10 13.56
CA ARG A 412 -10.36 -28.84 13.40
C ARG A 412 -10.81 -28.75 11.96
N GLY A 413 -12.01 -28.25 11.77
CA GLY A 413 -12.59 -28.04 10.45
C GLY A 413 -13.33 -26.72 10.38
N ASP A 414 -13.34 -26.12 9.21
CA ASP A 414 -14.07 -24.89 8.89
C ASP A 414 -14.60 -25.01 7.46
N ILE A 415 -15.93 -24.95 7.31
CA ILE A 415 -16.60 -25.05 6.02
C ILE A 415 -17.43 -23.80 5.84
N GLY A 416 -17.27 -23.12 4.74
CA GLY A 416 -18.01 -21.89 4.44
C GLY A 416 -18.65 -21.92 3.06
N PHE A 417 -19.82 -21.31 2.99
CA PHE A 417 -20.56 -21.01 1.77
C PHE A 417 -21.00 -19.56 1.81
N ALA A 418 -20.81 -18.83 0.73
CA ALA A 418 -21.32 -17.47 0.56
C ALA A 418 -22.03 -17.35 -0.78
N ARG A 419 -23.15 -16.64 -0.79
CA ARG A 419 -23.84 -16.18 -1.99
C ARG A 419 -23.95 -14.69 -1.94
N SER A 420 -23.53 -14.01 -3.02
CA SER A 420 -23.59 -12.56 -3.13
C SER A 420 -24.22 -12.16 -4.44
N THR A 421 -25.12 -11.18 -4.39
CA THR A 421 -25.64 -10.46 -5.53
C THR A 421 -24.95 -9.11 -5.58
N PHE A 422 -24.16 -8.87 -6.59
CA PHE A 422 -23.38 -7.65 -6.75
C PHE A 422 -23.83 -6.87 -8.00
N THR A 423 -23.89 -5.55 -7.89
CA THR A 423 -24.24 -4.64 -8.97
C THR A 423 -23.19 -3.55 -9.04
N ASN A 424 -22.53 -3.40 -10.16
CA ASN A 424 -21.69 -2.22 -10.41
C ASN A 424 -22.56 -0.97 -10.59
N PRO A 425 -22.04 0.24 -10.36
CA PRO A 425 -22.73 1.49 -10.67
C PRO A 425 -22.99 1.54 -12.17
N ALA A 426 -24.28 1.48 -12.56
CA ALA A 426 -24.57 1.01 -13.90
C ALA A 426 -25.14 2.04 -14.84
N GLN A 427 -25.88 3.01 -14.40
CA GLN A 427 -26.80 3.66 -15.35
C GLN A 427 -26.64 5.16 -15.55
N LYS A 428 -25.79 5.81 -14.78
CA LYS A 428 -25.62 7.26 -14.84
C LYS A 428 -24.17 7.71 -14.96
N ASP A 429 -23.24 6.79 -15.26
CA ASP A 429 -21.90 7.19 -15.61
C ASP A 429 -21.91 7.89 -16.97
N PRO A 430 -21.61 9.18 -17.06
CA PRO A 430 -21.61 9.91 -18.32
C PRO A 430 -20.62 9.35 -19.34
N GLN A 431 -19.55 8.67 -18.89
CA GLN A 431 -18.57 8.05 -19.78
C GLN A 431 -19.08 6.73 -20.36
N LEU A 432 -19.82 5.95 -19.60
CA LEU A 432 -20.51 4.75 -20.10
C LEU A 432 -21.75 5.12 -20.92
N ALA A 433 -22.42 6.23 -20.59
CA ALA A 433 -23.58 6.71 -21.34
C ALA A 433 -23.23 7.39 -22.67
N GLY A 434 -22.01 7.90 -22.83
CA GLY A 434 -21.53 8.51 -24.09
C GLY A 434 -21.05 7.53 -25.14
N GLY A 435 -20.96 6.23 -24.84
CA GLY A 435 -20.58 5.18 -25.77
C GLY A 435 -21.76 4.71 -26.65
N ILE A 436 -21.48 4.22 -27.84
CA ILE A 436 -22.45 3.71 -28.82
C ILE A 436 -23.18 2.46 -28.28
N ASN A 437 -22.66 1.79 -27.27
CA ASN A 437 -23.27 0.66 -26.60
C ASN A 437 -23.38 0.95 -25.10
N ILE A 438 -24.57 1.26 -24.65
CA ILE A 438 -24.90 1.28 -23.23
C ILE A 438 -24.85 -0.18 -22.74
N VAL A 439 -23.80 -0.56 -22.07
CA VAL A 439 -23.75 -1.88 -21.42
C VAL A 439 -24.68 -1.80 -20.21
N LYS A 440 -25.86 -2.42 -20.32
CA LYS A 440 -26.75 -2.58 -19.20
C LYS A 440 -26.12 -3.51 -18.18
N VAL A 441 -25.66 -2.95 -17.06
CA VAL A 441 -25.09 -3.73 -15.98
C VAL A 441 -26.24 -4.31 -15.15
N GLU A 442 -26.42 -5.62 -15.22
CA GLU A 442 -27.43 -6.32 -14.43
C GLU A 442 -26.81 -6.85 -13.12
N PRO A 443 -27.59 -6.95 -12.03
CA PRO A 443 -27.15 -7.61 -10.82
C PRO A 443 -26.72 -9.04 -11.10
N VAL A 444 -25.53 -9.42 -10.64
CA VAL A 444 -24.96 -10.75 -10.82
C VAL A 444 -24.95 -11.48 -9.48
N THR A 445 -25.62 -12.64 -9.41
CA THR A 445 -25.60 -13.50 -8.23
C THR A 445 -24.63 -14.66 -8.44
N LYS A 446 -23.67 -14.82 -7.54
CA LYS A 446 -22.60 -15.83 -7.61
C LYS A 446 -22.31 -16.43 -6.25
N ASP A 447 -21.68 -17.61 -6.26
CA ASP A 447 -21.39 -18.42 -5.10
C ASP A 447 -19.88 -18.51 -4.83
N ALA A 448 -19.53 -18.70 -3.58
CA ALA A 448 -18.18 -18.99 -3.12
C ALA A 448 -18.20 -20.05 -2.00
N TRP A 449 -17.21 -20.95 -2.04
CA TRP A 449 -17.11 -22.08 -1.11
C TRP A 449 -15.70 -22.22 -0.60
N TYR A 450 -15.56 -22.68 0.63
CA TYR A 450 -14.30 -23.20 1.12
C TYR A 450 -14.52 -24.36 2.10
N VAL A 451 -13.53 -25.22 2.15
CA VAL A 451 -13.39 -26.29 3.13
C VAL A 451 -11.96 -26.28 3.62
N GLU A 452 -11.78 -26.15 4.91
CA GLU A 452 -10.49 -26.17 5.57
C GLU A 452 -10.48 -27.24 6.66
N ALA A 453 -9.41 -28.01 6.75
CA ALA A 453 -9.20 -28.97 7.81
C ALA A 453 -7.76 -28.94 8.29
N SER A 454 -7.58 -29.13 9.59
CA SER A 454 -6.27 -29.24 10.24
C SER A 454 -6.30 -30.40 11.22
N TYR A 455 -5.22 -31.19 11.20
CA TYR A 455 -5.07 -32.37 12.06
C TYR A 455 -3.70 -32.42 12.72
N ASP A 456 -3.68 -32.40 14.05
CA ASP A 456 -2.46 -32.61 14.84
C ASP A 456 -2.15 -34.12 14.92
N LEU A 457 -1.38 -34.64 13.95
CA LEU A 457 -0.98 -36.02 13.90
C LEU A 457 -0.19 -36.43 15.15
N VAL A 458 0.72 -35.55 15.55
CA VAL A 458 1.47 -35.65 16.79
C VAL A 458 1.30 -34.32 17.52
N LYS A 459 0.86 -34.34 18.78
CA LYS A 459 0.61 -33.14 19.56
C LYS A 459 1.50 -33.15 20.81
N ASP A 460 2.52 -32.28 20.79
CA ASP A 460 3.39 -31.92 21.91
C ASP A 460 3.92 -33.12 22.73
N ILE A 461 4.34 -34.19 22.03
CA ILE A 461 4.97 -35.34 22.69
C ILE A 461 6.34 -34.89 23.21
N LYS A 462 6.58 -35.02 24.50
CA LYS A 462 7.88 -34.73 25.12
C LYS A 462 8.93 -35.75 24.67
N LEU A 463 10.04 -35.28 24.14
CA LEU A 463 11.25 -36.07 23.90
C LEU A 463 12.12 -36.12 25.13
N ASP A 464 12.16 -35.00 25.86
CA ASP A 464 12.76 -34.83 27.18
C ASP A 464 12.12 -33.62 27.90
N ASP A 465 12.72 -33.11 28.97
CA ASP A 465 12.17 -32.00 29.79
C ASP A 465 12.08 -30.68 29.01
N VAL A 466 12.82 -30.51 27.94
CA VAL A 466 12.95 -29.26 27.16
C VAL A 466 12.41 -29.40 25.73
N ARG A 467 12.53 -30.59 25.14
CA ARG A 467 12.24 -30.80 23.72
C ARG A 467 10.93 -31.54 23.51
N THR A 468 10.15 -31.05 22.58
CA THR A 468 8.88 -31.64 22.15
C THR A 468 8.89 -31.94 20.67
N ILE A 469 7.98 -32.81 20.25
CA ILE A 469 7.65 -33.05 18.84
C ILE A 469 6.16 -32.81 18.62
N SER A 470 5.84 -32.04 17.57
CA SER A 470 4.49 -31.87 17.07
C SER A 470 4.49 -31.95 15.54
N VAL A 471 3.42 -32.53 14.99
CA VAL A 471 3.19 -32.65 13.55
C VAL A 471 1.76 -32.27 13.26
N ASN A 472 1.57 -31.21 12.48
CA ASN A 472 0.28 -30.73 12.02
C ASN A 472 0.17 -30.89 10.50
N LEU A 473 -0.96 -31.43 10.05
CA LEU A 473 -1.37 -31.48 8.66
C LEU A 473 -2.50 -30.49 8.44
N ASN A 474 -2.45 -29.74 7.35
CA ASN A 474 -3.52 -28.82 6.97
C ASN A 474 -3.88 -28.97 5.50
N THR A 475 -5.13 -28.74 5.18
CA THR A 475 -5.64 -28.72 3.81
C THR A 475 -6.73 -27.68 3.70
N ARG A 476 -6.77 -27.01 2.53
CA ARG A 476 -7.80 -26.04 2.19
C ARG A 476 -8.16 -26.19 0.72
N TRP A 477 -9.44 -26.25 0.46
CA TRP A 477 -10.02 -26.13 -0.87
C TRP A 477 -10.95 -24.92 -0.89
N GLU A 478 -10.87 -24.13 -1.95
CA GLU A 478 -11.77 -23.00 -2.14
C GLU A 478 -12.09 -22.81 -3.62
N GLN A 479 -13.30 -22.32 -3.88
CA GLN A 479 -13.77 -21.93 -5.18
C GLN A 479 -14.61 -20.67 -5.07
N LEU A 480 -14.29 -19.69 -5.90
CA LEU A 480 -15.06 -18.48 -6.09
C LEU A 480 -15.52 -18.46 -7.55
N ASP A 481 -16.82 -18.39 -7.77
CA ASP A 481 -17.37 -18.36 -9.12
C ASP A 481 -16.87 -17.14 -9.93
N PRO A 482 -16.87 -17.21 -11.27
CA PRO A 482 -16.66 -16.05 -12.11
C PRO A 482 -17.61 -14.92 -11.75
N LEU A 483 -17.06 -13.69 -11.63
CA LEU A 483 -17.79 -12.48 -11.23
C LEU A 483 -18.33 -12.48 -9.78
N PHE A 484 -17.90 -13.41 -8.91
CA PHE A 484 -18.24 -13.31 -7.49
C PHE A 484 -17.62 -12.05 -6.90
N ALA A 485 -18.43 -11.17 -6.31
CA ALA A 485 -17.96 -9.95 -5.65
C ALA A 485 -18.84 -9.63 -4.43
N THR A 486 -18.25 -8.97 -3.46
CA THR A 486 -18.90 -8.48 -2.25
C THR A 486 -18.20 -7.24 -1.72
N LEU A 487 -18.94 -6.35 -1.06
CA LEU A 487 -18.34 -5.16 -0.40
C LEU A 487 -17.77 -5.49 0.99
N GLY A 488 -18.15 -6.62 1.58
CA GLY A 488 -17.72 -6.98 2.94
C GLY A 488 -16.38 -7.74 3.01
N ALA A 489 -15.85 -8.23 1.88
CA ALA A 489 -14.58 -8.95 1.83
C ALA A 489 -13.82 -8.66 0.54
N SER A 490 -12.50 -8.52 0.65
CA SER A 490 -11.62 -8.44 -0.54
C SER A 490 -11.37 -9.86 -1.05
N VAL A 491 -11.98 -10.20 -2.17
CA VAL A 491 -11.91 -11.52 -2.79
C VAL A 491 -11.53 -11.42 -4.25
N THR A 492 -10.83 -12.43 -4.77
CA THR A 492 -10.55 -12.57 -6.20
C THR A 492 -11.49 -13.59 -6.78
N ALA A 493 -12.40 -13.16 -7.66
CA ALA A 493 -13.34 -14.02 -8.38
C ALA A 493 -12.62 -14.95 -9.37
N ASP A 494 -13.42 -15.86 -9.94
CA ASP A 494 -12.98 -16.80 -11.00
C ASP A 494 -11.73 -17.59 -10.59
N ARG A 495 -11.78 -18.18 -9.41
CA ARG A 495 -10.63 -18.85 -8.83
C ARG A 495 -11.02 -20.16 -8.15
N ARG A 496 -10.29 -21.24 -8.47
CA ARG A 496 -10.28 -22.47 -7.69
C ARG A 496 -8.88 -22.72 -7.16
N GLN A 497 -8.80 -23.00 -5.86
CA GLN A 497 -7.53 -23.25 -5.20
C GLN A 497 -7.62 -24.53 -4.36
N PHE A 498 -6.57 -25.33 -4.43
CA PHE A 498 -6.35 -26.46 -3.54
C PHE A 498 -4.98 -26.34 -2.90
N GLN A 499 -4.95 -26.41 -1.59
CA GLN A 499 -3.74 -26.29 -0.79
C GLN A 499 -3.66 -27.43 0.20
N TYR A 500 -2.47 -27.99 0.39
CA TYR A 500 -2.17 -28.89 1.49
C TYR A 500 -0.78 -28.62 2.03
N GLY A 501 -0.62 -28.83 3.33
CA GLY A 501 0.62 -28.54 4.02
C GLY A 501 0.89 -29.43 5.21
N MET A 502 2.13 -29.42 5.64
CA MET A 502 2.59 -30.10 6.83
C MET A 502 3.54 -29.20 7.60
N THR A 503 3.30 -29.08 8.88
CA THR A 503 4.21 -28.38 9.80
C THR A 503 4.73 -29.37 10.82
N VAL A 504 6.06 -29.49 10.93
CA VAL A 504 6.72 -30.33 11.94
C VAL A 504 7.54 -29.42 12.84
N ALA A 505 7.35 -29.49 14.13
CA ALA A 505 8.24 -28.92 15.12
C ALA A 505 8.86 -30.05 15.91
N ILE A 506 10.19 -30.14 15.92
CA ILE A 506 10.93 -31.18 16.62
C ILE A 506 12.17 -30.59 17.31
N ALA A 507 12.21 -30.69 18.63
CA ALA A 507 13.37 -30.21 19.41
C ALA A 507 13.75 -28.76 19.08
N GLY A 508 12.78 -27.87 18.82
CA GLY A 508 12.98 -26.49 18.42
C GLY A 508 13.26 -26.26 16.93
N ALA A 509 13.50 -27.32 16.13
CA ALA A 509 13.56 -27.19 14.68
C ALA A 509 12.15 -27.13 14.10
N GLY A 510 11.94 -26.29 13.08
CA GLY A 510 10.71 -26.15 12.32
C GLY A 510 10.89 -26.59 10.87
N ILE A 511 9.97 -27.42 10.39
CA ILE A 511 9.86 -27.83 8.98
C ILE A 511 8.46 -27.50 8.52
N GLN A 512 8.32 -26.72 7.45
CA GLN A 512 7.06 -26.40 6.83
C GLN A 512 7.10 -26.76 5.36
N PHE A 513 6.16 -27.61 4.96
CA PHE A 513 5.92 -27.95 3.56
C PHE A 513 4.55 -27.44 3.17
N LEU A 514 4.45 -26.80 2.01
CA LEU A 514 3.20 -26.29 1.46
C LEU A 514 3.16 -26.56 -0.04
N HIS A 515 2.04 -27.11 -0.51
CA HIS A 515 1.74 -27.21 -1.93
C HIS A 515 0.39 -26.55 -2.21
N ASN A 516 0.36 -25.67 -3.21
CA ASN A 516 -0.81 -24.92 -3.63
C ASN A 516 -0.98 -25.01 -5.14
N GLN A 517 -2.21 -25.29 -5.59
CA GLN A 517 -2.63 -25.24 -6.99
C GLN A 517 -3.76 -24.25 -7.12
N LEU A 518 -3.64 -23.36 -8.09
CA LEU A 518 -4.61 -22.33 -8.42
C LEU A 518 -4.96 -22.43 -9.89
N GLU A 519 -6.23 -22.26 -10.25
CA GLU A 519 -6.69 -22.09 -11.63
C GLU A 519 -7.78 -21.02 -11.72
N ASP A 520 -7.80 -20.32 -12.84
CA ASP A 520 -8.80 -19.33 -13.25
C ASP A 520 -9.66 -19.83 -14.41
N ASN A 521 -10.44 -18.95 -15.01
CA ASN A 521 -11.38 -19.24 -16.10
C ASN A 521 -12.20 -20.51 -15.80
N LEU A 522 -12.89 -20.51 -14.65
CA LEU A 522 -13.69 -21.66 -14.21
C LEU A 522 -14.91 -21.95 -15.08
N ALA A 523 -15.37 -20.95 -15.82
CA ALA A 523 -16.46 -21.10 -16.79
C ALA A 523 -16.00 -21.69 -18.14
N ASP A 524 -14.70 -21.99 -18.29
CA ASP A 524 -14.07 -22.47 -19.53
C ASP A 524 -14.44 -21.63 -20.78
N ILE A 525 -14.44 -20.29 -20.60
CA ILE A 525 -14.78 -19.36 -21.66
C ILE A 525 -13.73 -19.49 -22.77
N PRO A 526 -14.13 -19.83 -24.02
CA PRO A 526 -13.18 -20.18 -25.08
C PRO A 526 -12.37 -18.99 -25.63
N THR A 527 -12.74 -17.77 -25.29
CA THR A 527 -12.01 -16.54 -25.68
C THR A 527 -11.04 -16.03 -24.60
N ILE A 528 -10.99 -16.67 -23.44
CA ILE A 528 -10.15 -16.27 -22.30
C ILE A 528 -9.16 -17.40 -22.00
N LEU A 529 -7.88 -17.05 -21.85
CA LEU A 529 -6.85 -18.00 -21.43
C LEU A 529 -7.17 -18.55 -20.04
N LYS A 530 -7.12 -19.87 -19.89
CA LYS A 530 -7.14 -20.52 -18.57
C LYS A 530 -5.73 -20.67 -18.07
N THR A 531 -5.41 -20.07 -16.92
CA THR A 531 -4.10 -20.13 -16.31
C THR A 531 -4.09 -21.07 -15.13
N LYS A 532 -3.04 -21.87 -15.00
CA LYS A 532 -2.79 -22.71 -13.82
C LYS A 532 -1.47 -22.31 -13.15
N THR A 533 -1.52 -22.10 -11.85
CA THR A 533 -0.32 -21.83 -11.04
C THR A 533 -0.16 -22.95 -10.02
N ARG A 534 1.05 -23.53 -9.96
CA ARG A 534 1.44 -24.51 -8.95
C ARG A 534 2.59 -23.93 -8.15
N ASN A 535 2.43 -23.87 -6.85
CA ASN A 535 3.46 -23.41 -5.93
C ASN A 535 3.78 -24.51 -4.91
N THR A 536 5.05 -24.88 -4.80
CA THR A 536 5.55 -25.82 -3.78
C THR A 536 6.62 -25.11 -2.99
N SER A 537 6.50 -25.09 -1.68
CA SER A 537 7.52 -24.51 -0.78
C SER A 537 7.91 -25.46 0.34
N LEU A 538 9.16 -25.39 0.72
CA LEU A 538 9.74 -26.09 1.87
C LEU A 538 10.60 -25.10 2.65
N ASN A 539 10.26 -24.88 3.92
CA ASN A 539 11.02 -24.03 4.82
C ASN A 539 11.55 -24.87 5.98
N LEU A 540 12.85 -24.79 6.20
CA LEU A 540 13.55 -25.44 7.31
C LEU A 540 14.21 -24.37 8.18
N ASN A 541 14.04 -24.50 9.50
CA ASN A 541 14.72 -23.68 10.50
C ASN A 541 15.25 -24.59 11.59
N ILE A 542 16.56 -24.72 11.71
CA ILE A 542 17.24 -25.71 12.54
C ILE A 542 18.15 -24.98 13.54
N PRO A 543 17.67 -24.64 14.73
CA PRO A 543 18.51 -24.10 15.80
C PRO A 543 19.35 -25.22 16.40
N LEU A 544 20.63 -25.36 15.97
CA LEU A 544 21.49 -26.46 16.38
C LEU A 544 21.67 -26.55 17.89
N GLN A 545 21.64 -25.41 18.59
CA GLN A 545 21.72 -25.37 20.04
C GLN A 545 20.60 -26.19 20.72
N THR A 546 19.37 -25.96 20.30
CA THR A 546 18.19 -26.63 20.88
C THR A 546 18.08 -28.08 20.41
N VAL A 547 18.37 -28.34 19.11
CA VAL A 547 18.29 -29.69 18.55
C VAL A 547 19.28 -30.64 19.22
N LEU A 548 20.53 -30.19 19.44
CA LEU A 548 21.57 -30.97 20.06
C LEU A 548 21.51 -30.96 21.59
N ASN A 549 20.55 -30.23 22.17
CA ASN A 549 20.43 -30.03 23.63
C ASN A 549 21.75 -29.58 24.28
N HIS A 550 22.41 -28.64 23.63
CA HIS A 550 23.73 -28.19 24.04
C HIS A 550 23.66 -26.72 24.46
N GLN A 551 24.17 -26.41 25.65
CA GLN A 551 24.13 -25.01 26.17
C GLN A 551 25.20 -24.10 25.53
N ASN A 552 25.87 -24.56 24.48
CA ASN A 552 26.84 -23.72 23.79
C ASN A 552 26.17 -22.70 22.87
N HIS A 553 26.18 -21.42 23.26
CA HIS A 553 25.67 -20.30 22.50
C HIS A 553 26.41 -20.07 21.16
N LEU A 554 27.46 -20.81 20.87
CA LEU A 554 28.21 -20.72 19.61
C LEU A 554 27.64 -21.60 18.48
N LEU A 555 26.58 -22.36 18.73
CA LEU A 555 25.95 -23.17 17.69
C LEU A 555 24.93 -22.30 16.89
N PRO A 556 25.09 -22.26 15.54
CA PRO A 556 24.21 -21.43 14.71
C PRO A 556 22.81 -22.03 14.53
N THR A 557 21.92 -21.19 14.04
CA THR A 557 20.66 -21.62 13.40
C THR A 557 20.88 -21.71 11.90
N LEU A 558 20.55 -22.86 11.32
CA LEU A 558 20.56 -23.08 9.88
C LEU A 558 19.16 -22.87 9.33
N THR A 559 19.05 -22.16 8.20
CA THR A 559 17.79 -21.97 7.49
C THR A 559 17.94 -22.44 6.04
N TYR A 560 16.90 -23.08 5.53
CA TYR A 560 16.79 -23.44 4.13
C TYR A 560 15.38 -23.17 3.66
N ASN A 561 15.25 -22.41 2.58
CA ASN A 561 13.99 -22.14 1.92
C ASN A 561 14.08 -22.60 0.47
N TYR A 562 13.10 -23.37 0.05
CA TYR A 562 12.93 -23.80 -1.32
C TYR A 562 11.52 -23.40 -1.78
N GLN A 563 11.42 -22.77 -2.93
CA GLN A 563 10.16 -22.44 -3.57
C GLN A 563 10.22 -22.77 -5.06
N ARG A 564 9.17 -23.38 -5.57
CA ARG A 564 9.00 -23.69 -6.98
C ARG A 564 7.61 -23.27 -7.41
N VAL A 565 7.54 -22.29 -8.32
CA VAL A 565 6.30 -21.76 -8.88
C VAL A 565 6.28 -22.03 -10.37
N ARG A 566 5.26 -22.72 -10.86
CA ARG A 566 5.01 -22.86 -12.28
C ARG A 566 3.66 -22.24 -12.62
N GLN A 567 3.67 -21.31 -13.58
CA GLN A 567 2.48 -20.72 -14.18
C GLN A 567 2.42 -21.08 -15.65
N PHE A 568 1.31 -21.64 -16.10
CA PHE A 568 1.16 -22.08 -17.47
C PHE A 568 -0.28 -21.98 -17.96
N GLY A 569 -0.46 -21.80 -19.28
CA GLY A 569 -1.74 -21.84 -19.94
C GLY A 569 -2.27 -23.29 -20.01
N ALA A 570 -3.51 -23.51 -19.60
CA ALA A 570 -4.15 -24.83 -19.57
C ALA A 570 -5.15 -25.03 -20.73
N ASN A 571 -5.90 -23.99 -21.09
CA ASN A 571 -6.78 -23.93 -22.25
C ASN A 571 -6.35 -22.76 -23.12
N ILE A 572 -6.03 -23.04 -24.38
CA ILE A 572 -5.64 -21.99 -25.33
C ILE A 572 -6.93 -21.41 -25.92
N PRO A 573 -7.11 -20.09 -25.88
CA PRO A 573 -8.22 -19.43 -26.52
C PRO A 573 -8.26 -19.77 -28.02
N THR A 574 -9.47 -19.97 -28.55
CA THR A 574 -9.68 -20.25 -29.98
C THR A 574 -9.27 -19.00 -30.78
N PRO A 575 -8.23 -19.05 -31.65
CA PRO A 575 -7.70 -17.88 -32.35
C PRO A 575 -8.75 -17.13 -33.18
N GLU A 576 -9.67 -17.86 -33.80
CA GLU A 576 -10.74 -17.28 -34.62
C GLU A 576 -11.76 -16.46 -33.78
N LEU A 577 -11.84 -16.69 -32.48
CA LEU A 577 -12.79 -16.03 -31.61
C LEU A 577 -12.15 -14.96 -30.69
N SER A 578 -10.84 -15.02 -30.47
CA SER A 578 -10.18 -14.23 -29.42
C SER A 578 -9.09 -13.27 -29.92
N SER A 579 -8.61 -13.41 -31.14
CA SER A 579 -7.37 -12.74 -31.61
C SER A 579 -6.13 -13.03 -30.77
N PHE A 580 -6.16 -14.09 -29.96
CA PHE A 580 -5.08 -14.46 -29.05
C PHE A 580 -3.94 -15.13 -29.81
N ASP A 581 -2.71 -14.66 -29.66
CA ASP A 581 -1.54 -15.26 -30.27
C ASP A 581 -1.09 -16.49 -29.46
N PRO A 582 -1.02 -17.68 -30.07
CA PRO A 582 -0.52 -18.88 -29.38
C PRO A 582 0.92 -18.76 -28.87
N THR A 583 1.72 -17.82 -29.39
CA THR A 583 3.06 -17.54 -28.87
C THR A 583 3.06 -16.75 -27.56
N GLU A 584 1.92 -16.16 -27.19
CA GLU A 584 1.78 -15.39 -25.95
C GLU A 584 1.29 -16.23 -24.75
N ILE A 585 1.13 -17.55 -24.94
CA ILE A 585 0.71 -18.43 -23.84
C ILE A 585 1.82 -18.51 -22.79
N PRO A 586 1.56 -18.09 -21.55
CA PRO A 586 2.58 -18.17 -20.51
C PRO A 586 2.91 -19.62 -20.18
N ASP A 587 4.17 -19.97 -20.12
CA ASP A 587 4.68 -21.15 -19.42
C ASP A 587 6.01 -20.76 -18.79
N GLN A 588 5.99 -20.56 -17.49
CA GLN A 588 7.13 -20.08 -16.72
C GLN A 588 7.31 -20.91 -15.47
N LEU A 589 8.54 -21.32 -15.21
CA LEU A 589 8.95 -22.02 -14.01
C LEU A 589 9.97 -21.18 -13.24
N THR A 590 9.62 -20.71 -12.06
CA THR A 590 10.55 -20.03 -11.15
C THR A 590 10.94 -20.96 -10.02
N THR A 591 12.23 -21.16 -9.80
CA THR A 591 12.77 -21.91 -8.69
C THR A 591 13.66 -20.99 -7.86
N THR A 592 13.38 -20.88 -6.56
CA THR A 592 14.17 -20.11 -5.59
C THR A 592 14.71 -21.05 -4.53
N GLN A 593 15.99 -20.96 -4.26
CA GLN A 593 16.66 -21.65 -3.16
C GLN A 593 17.40 -20.63 -2.31
N GLN A 594 17.22 -20.71 -0.99
CA GLN A 594 17.94 -19.86 -0.05
C GLN A 594 18.54 -20.71 1.06
N ILE A 595 19.79 -20.47 1.36
CA ILE A 595 20.51 -21.10 2.47
C ILE A 595 21.00 -19.99 3.38
N GLY A 596 20.69 -20.10 4.68
CA GLY A 596 21.08 -19.11 5.67
C GLY A 596 21.76 -19.74 6.89
N ILE A 597 22.66 -18.97 7.47
CA ILE A 597 23.32 -19.27 8.74
C ILE A 597 23.17 -18.05 9.62
N ASN A 598 22.51 -18.22 10.78
CA ASN A 598 22.36 -17.19 11.78
C ASN A 598 23.10 -17.61 13.05
N TRP A 599 24.05 -16.80 13.45
CA TRP A 599 24.84 -17.03 14.64
C TRP A 599 24.72 -15.85 15.59
N ASN A 600 24.21 -16.10 16.77
CA ASN A 600 24.05 -15.11 17.82
C ASN A 600 24.82 -15.54 19.07
N ALA A 601 25.90 -14.84 19.38
CA ALA A 601 26.62 -14.93 20.62
C ALA A 601 26.27 -13.72 21.53
N ALA A 602 26.77 -13.67 22.76
CA ALA A 602 26.42 -12.61 23.71
C ALA A 602 26.71 -11.19 23.17
N GLU A 603 27.84 -11.01 22.49
CA GLU A 603 28.29 -9.71 21.97
C GLU A 603 28.30 -9.64 20.42
N TRP A 604 28.16 -10.77 19.74
CA TRP A 604 28.28 -10.88 18.30
C TRP A 604 27.03 -11.48 17.68
N SER A 605 26.61 -10.94 16.57
CA SER A 605 25.66 -11.59 15.67
C SER A 605 26.24 -11.64 14.26
N PHE A 606 26.09 -12.79 13.62
CA PHE A 606 26.52 -13.01 12.24
C PHE A 606 25.38 -13.65 11.48
N THR A 607 25.04 -13.09 10.35
CA THR A 607 24.07 -13.66 9.42
C THR A 607 24.68 -13.72 8.03
N TYR A 608 24.64 -14.90 7.44
CA TYR A 608 24.93 -15.07 6.03
C TYR A 608 23.76 -15.74 5.34
N GLN A 609 23.36 -15.21 4.19
CA GLN A 609 22.32 -15.76 3.36
C GLN A 609 22.78 -15.80 1.91
N TYR A 610 22.62 -16.95 1.29
CA TYR A 610 22.75 -17.18 -0.13
C TYR A 610 21.37 -17.40 -0.72
N SER A 611 21.07 -16.78 -1.87
CA SER A 611 19.82 -16.97 -2.61
C SER A 611 20.13 -17.13 -4.10
N ASP A 612 19.52 -18.17 -4.70
CA ASP A 612 19.53 -18.42 -6.15
C ASP A 612 18.10 -18.53 -6.62
N THR A 613 17.70 -17.62 -7.50
CA THR A 613 16.40 -17.63 -8.16
C THR A 613 16.61 -17.78 -9.64
N PHE A 614 16.10 -18.87 -10.21
CA PHE A 614 16.12 -19.13 -11.63
C PHE A 614 14.70 -19.14 -12.19
N GLN A 615 14.47 -18.33 -13.18
CA GLN A 615 13.23 -18.24 -13.92
C GLN A 615 13.46 -18.85 -15.31
N ASP A 616 12.90 -20.02 -15.54
CA ASP A 616 12.91 -20.80 -16.76
C ASP A 616 11.66 -20.42 -17.56
N ASN A 617 11.84 -19.66 -18.62
CA ASN A 617 10.77 -19.27 -19.52
C ASN A 617 10.58 -20.33 -20.60
N ARG A 618 9.44 -20.99 -20.58
CA ARG A 618 9.04 -22.08 -21.48
C ARG A 618 8.00 -21.64 -22.50
N GLN A 619 7.73 -20.34 -22.57
CA GLN A 619 6.82 -19.78 -23.54
C GLN A 619 7.33 -20.03 -24.95
N LEU A 620 6.45 -20.46 -25.84
CA LEU A 620 6.78 -20.71 -27.23
C LEU A 620 7.43 -19.48 -27.89
N SER A 621 8.50 -19.70 -28.61
CA SER A 621 9.33 -18.65 -29.25
C SER A 621 10.12 -17.74 -28.30
N ARG A 622 10.05 -17.96 -26.98
CA ARG A 622 10.75 -17.19 -25.97
C ARG A 622 11.48 -18.05 -24.93
N GLU A 623 11.81 -19.28 -25.30
CA GLU A 623 12.47 -20.27 -24.41
C GLU A 623 13.86 -19.83 -23.94
N ARG A 624 14.44 -18.79 -24.54
CA ARG A 624 15.71 -18.19 -24.13
C ARG A 624 15.55 -16.99 -23.19
N ALA A 625 14.33 -16.54 -22.98
CA ALA A 625 14.07 -15.40 -22.11
C ALA A 625 14.13 -15.78 -20.63
N ASP A 626 15.19 -16.51 -20.27
CA ASP A 626 15.48 -16.91 -18.91
C ASP A 626 16.13 -15.81 -18.11
N PHE A 627 15.88 -15.84 -16.80
CA PHE A 627 16.43 -14.89 -15.89
C PHE A 627 17.00 -15.58 -14.64
N ARG A 628 18.20 -15.21 -14.22
CA ARG A 628 18.82 -15.73 -13.01
C ARG A 628 19.24 -14.62 -12.08
N ASN A 629 18.89 -14.75 -10.82
CA ASN A 629 19.29 -13.82 -9.78
C ASN A 629 20.01 -14.55 -8.65
N LEU A 630 21.30 -14.25 -8.47
CA LEU A 630 22.13 -14.73 -7.37
C LEU A 630 22.35 -13.61 -6.37
N SER A 631 22.20 -13.91 -5.09
CA SER A 631 22.46 -12.92 -4.04
C SER A 631 23.22 -13.54 -2.87
N HIS A 632 24.18 -12.78 -2.35
CA HIS A 632 24.92 -13.07 -1.14
C HIS A 632 24.76 -11.90 -0.18
N GLN A 633 24.16 -12.16 0.96
CA GLN A 633 23.98 -11.15 2.01
C GLN A 633 24.77 -11.56 3.25
N LEU A 634 25.57 -10.64 3.73
CA LEU A 634 26.37 -10.76 4.95
C LEU A 634 25.96 -9.65 5.92
N THR A 635 25.71 -10.00 7.17
CA THR A 635 25.50 -9.01 8.24
C THR A 635 26.29 -9.41 9.47
N LEU A 636 27.04 -8.47 10.01
CA LEU A 636 27.81 -8.63 11.24
C LEU A 636 27.35 -7.55 12.23
N GLY A 637 26.91 -7.95 13.40
CA GLY A 637 26.62 -7.09 14.51
C GLY A 637 27.61 -7.30 15.64
N TRP A 638 28.07 -6.22 16.27
CA TRP A 638 28.92 -6.29 17.44
C TRP A 638 28.43 -5.32 18.51
N GLN A 639 28.19 -5.83 19.71
CA GLN A 639 27.71 -5.08 20.84
C GLN A 639 28.64 -5.27 22.05
N PRO A 640 29.83 -4.61 22.06
CA PRO A 640 30.82 -4.77 23.11
C PRO A 640 30.35 -4.27 24.48
N SER A 641 29.29 -3.50 24.50
CA SER A 641 28.62 -3.04 25.73
C SER A 641 27.14 -2.79 25.45
N GLN A 642 26.33 -2.66 26.51
CA GLN A 642 24.93 -2.30 26.37
C GLN A 642 24.71 -0.92 25.72
N ARG A 643 25.76 -0.08 25.69
CA ARG A 643 25.72 1.31 25.18
C ARG A 643 26.25 1.46 23.76
N LEU A 644 27.00 0.49 23.24
CA LEU A 644 27.59 0.58 21.89
C LEU A 644 27.19 -0.61 21.06
N ARG A 645 26.59 -0.32 19.89
CA ARG A 645 26.26 -1.31 18.86
C ARG A 645 26.84 -0.88 17.53
N LEU A 646 27.53 -1.80 16.88
CA LEU A 646 28.08 -1.65 15.53
C LEU A 646 27.43 -2.66 14.63
N ASN A 647 27.02 -2.26 13.43
CA ASN A 647 26.45 -3.13 12.42
C ASN A 647 27.21 -2.93 11.11
N LEU A 648 27.50 -4.02 10.43
CA LEU A 648 28.14 -4.06 9.14
C LEU A 648 27.33 -4.99 8.24
N GLY A 649 26.91 -4.50 7.08
CA GLY A 649 26.20 -5.30 6.09
C GLY A 649 26.87 -5.21 4.74
N TYR A 650 26.81 -6.28 3.97
CA TYR A 650 27.25 -6.30 2.59
C TYR A 650 26.35 -7.23 1.79
N ASN A 651 25.73 -6.69 0.74
CA ASN A 651 24.94 -7.47 -0.19
C ASN A 651 25.56 -7.38 -1.59
N ILE A 652 25.70 -8.54 -2.23
CA ILE A 652 26.13 -8.68 -3.62
C ILE A 652 25.00 -9.37 -4.36
N THR A 653 24.52 -8.77 -5.44
CA THR A 653 23.51 -9.38 -6.30
C THR A 653 24.03 -9.43 -7.74
N SER A 654 23.80 -10.54 -8.41
CA SER A 654 24.06 -10.74 -9.83
C SER A 654 22.75 -11.13 -10.50
N ALA A 655 22.22 -10.26 -11.35
CA ALA A 655 20.97 -10.45 -12.09
C ALA A 655 21.28 -10.62 -13.58
N GLU A 656 21.14 -11.83 -14.09
CA GLU A 656 21.45 -12.21 -15.47
C GLU A 656 20.16 -12.30 -16.30
N ASN A 657 20.11 -11.56 -17.37
CA ASN A 657 19.13 -11.73 -18.46
C ASN A 657 19.79 -12.56 -19.56
N ILE A 658 19.42 -13.83 -19.65
CA ILE A 658 20.09 -14.80 -20.54
C ILE A 658 19.75 -14.51 -22.02
N GLU A 659 18.54 -14.03 -22.31
CA GLU A 659 18.12 -13.65 -23.67
C GLU A 659 18.99 -12.52 -24.22
N GLN A 660 19.30 -11.53 -23.42
CA GLN A 660 20.10 -10.38 -23.80
C GLN A 660 21.61 -10.57 -23.58
N GLY A 661 22.01 -11.62 -22.85
CA GLY A 661 23.39 -11.84 -22.44
C GLY A 661 23.92 -10.72 -21.54
N ILE A 662 23.04 -10.06 -20.77
CA ILE A 662 23.40 -8.94 -19.89
C ILE A 662 23.29 -9.38 -18.45
N THR A 663 24.38 -9.19 -17.70
CA THR A 663 24.36 -9.39 -16.24
C THR A 663 24.51 -8.04 -15.55
N ARG A 664 23.65 -7.76 -14.58
CA ARG A 664 23.76 -6.63 -13.67
C ARG A 664 24.37 -7.07 -12.37
N PHE A 665 25.35 -6.33 -11.89
CA PHE A 665 26.00 -6.52 -10.63
C PHE A 665 25.68 -5.37 -9.70
N THR A 666 25.13 -5.71 -8.53
CA THR A 666 24.81 -4.73 -7.48
C THR A 666 25.65 -5.01 -6.24
N HIS A 667 26.31 -4.00 -5.71
CA HIS A 667 27.10 -4.04 -4.48
C HIS A 667 26.54 -3.04 -3.47
N SER A 668 26.12 -3.52 -2.30
CA SER A 668 25.42 -2.68 -1.32
C SER A 668 26.06 -2.81 0.07
N PRO A 669 27.15 -2.09 0.36
CA PRO A 669 27.69 -1.99 1.72
C PRO A 669 26.80 -1.09 2.60
N THR A 670 26.63 -1.49 3.87
CA THR A 670 25.93 -0.73 4.90
C THR A 670 26.74 -0.72 6.20
N TRP A 671 26.78 0.42 6.87
CA TRP A 671 27.45 0.58 8.16
C TRP A 671 26.50 1.28 9.11
N GLY A 672 26.47 0.84 10.36
CA GLY A 672 25.65 1.44 11.40
C GLY A 672 26.40 1.49 12.73
N ILE A 673 26.29 2.61 13.42
CA ILE A 673 26.80 2.83 14.77
C ILE A 673 25.64 3.37 15.59
N SER A 674 25.40 2.80 16.76
CA SER A 674 24.51 3.36 17.78
C SER A 674 25.26 3.39 19.10
N TRP A 675 25.47 4.58 19.66
CA TRP A 675 26.29 4.77 20.84
C TRP A 675 25.60 5.71 21.84
N GLU A 676 25.25 5.17 22.98
CA GLU A 676 24.82 5.93 24.15
C GLU A 676 26.06 6.35 24.95
N PHE A 677 26.70 7.46 24.58
CA PHE A 677 27.93 7.90 25.22
C PHE A 677 27.71 8.58 26.57
N GLN A 678 26.48 9.02 26.84
CA GLN A 678 26.00 9.45 28.15
C GLN A 678 24.59 8.89 28.37
N PRO A 679 24.15 8.68 29.61
CA PRO A 679 22.77 8.33 29.90
C PRO A 679 21.80 9.29 29.19
N ASN A 680 20.89 8.74 28.42
CA ASN A 680 19.90 9.49 27.65
C ASN A 680 20.42 10.31 26.46
N LEU A 681 21.70 10.21 26.11
CA LEU A 681 22.27 10.89 24.93
C LEU A 681 22.83 9.85 23.97
N THR A 682 22.15 9.65 22.86
CA THR A 682 22.47 8.63 21.85
C THR A 682 22.93 9.28 20.57
N PHE A 683 24.06 8.84 20.07
CA PHE A 683 24.56 9.11 18.73
C PHE A 683 24.28 7.91 17.84
N ALA A 684 23.68 8.13 16.67
CA ALA A 684 23.52 7.13 15.64
C ALA A 684 24.14 7.63 14.33
N PHE A 685 24.82 6.74 13.65
CA PHE A 685 25.37 6.95 12.33
C PHE A 685 24.98 5.79 11.45
N ASN A 686 24.43 6.08 10.27
CA ASN A 686 24.07 5.10 9.26
C ASN A 686 24.65 5.52 7.92
N PHE A 687 25.30 4.61 7.25
CA PHE A 687 25.78 4.77 5.89
C PHE A 687 25.29 3.60 5.06
N SER A 688 24.81 3.87 3.88
CA SER A 688 24.48 2.88 2.86
C SER A 688 24.95 3.36 1.50
N ARG A 689 25.42 2.43 0.70
CA ARG A 689 25.78 2.68 -0.70
C ARG A 689 25.24 1.54 -1.54
N ASN A 690 24.82 1.86 -2.74
CA ASN A 690 24.39 0.91 -3.74
C ASN A 690 25.04 1.23 -5.07
N ASP A 691 25.95 0.36 -5.53
CA ASP A 691 26.59 0.46 -6.83
C ASP A 691 25.96 -0.60 -7.76
N ASP A 692 25.43 -0.17 -8.89
CA ASP A 692 24.86 -1.03 -9.92
C ASP A 692 25.60 -0.81 -11.25
N THR A 693 26.02 -1.89 -11.90
CA THR A 693 26.69 -1.86 -13.20
C THR A 693 26.28 -3.04 -14.06
N ASP A 694 26.24 -2.86 -15.38
CA ASP A 694 26.02 -3.97 -16.30
C ASP A 694 27.36 -4.62 -16.74
N SER A 695 27.28 -5.88 -17.24
CA SER A 695 28.43 -6.68 -17.65
C SER A 695 29.23 -6.07 -18.81
N PHE A 696 28.68 -5.10 -19.52
CA PHE A 696 29.34 -4.37 -20.60
C PHE A 696 29.86 -3.00 -20.16
N ASP A 697 29.70 -2.67 -18.86
CA ASP A 697 30.07 -1.37 -18.28
C ASP A 697 29.48 -0.17 -19.02
N ARG A 698 28.29 -0.33 -19.63
CA ARG A 698 27.56 0.74 -20.34
C ARG A 698 26.84 1.66 -19.38
N THR A 699 26.27 1.09 -18.34
CA THR A 699 25.53 1.84 -17.32
C THR A 699 26.16 1.64 -15.95
N PHE A 700 26.26 2.72 -15.20
CA PHE A 700 26.67 2.71 -13.82
C PHE A 700 25.79 3.63 -13.00
N THR A 701 25.21 3.11 -11.95
CA THR A 701 24.41 3.90 -11.00
C THR A 701 24.99 3.73 -9.60
N ARG A 702 25.18 4.84 -8.89
CA ARG A 702 25.56 4.84 -7.49
C ARG A 702 24.56 5.67 -6.69
N GLY A 703 23.97 5.05 -5.67
CA GLY A 703 23.21 5.73 -4.64
C GLY A 703 23.98 5.68 -3.32
N GLU A 704 24.19 6.80 -2.67
CA GLU A 704 24.78 6.87 -1.32
C GLU A 704 23.82 7.59 -0.39
N SER A 705 23.65 7.06 0.82
CA SER A 705 22.93 7.74 1.90
C SER A 705 23.78 7.70 3.16
N LEU A 706 23.95 8.86 3.76
CA LEU A 706 24.61 9.02 5.04
C LEU A 706 23.65 9.76 5.96
N GLU A 707 23.43 9.22 7.13
CA GLU A 707 22.62 9.83 8.16
C GLU A 707 23.38 9.84 9.50
N THR A 708 23.38 10.98 10.15
CA THR A 708 23.90 11.17 11.50
C THR A 708 22.79 11.75 12.35
N LEU A 709 22.51 11.12 13.49
CA LEU A 709 21.44 11.50 14.40
C LEU A 709 21.99 11.59 15.83
N LEU A 710 21.81 12.73 16.46
CA LEU A 710 22.05 12.91 17.88
C LEU A 710 20.70 13.08 18.58
N THR A 711 20.40 12.23 19.53
CA THR A 711 19.13 12.25 20.28
C THR A 711 19.41 12.37 21.78
N TRP A 712 18.81 13.37 22.41
CA TRP A 712 18.82 13.54 23.84
C TRP A 712 17.42 13.31 24.41
N GLN A 713 17.28 12.33 25.30
CA GLN A 713 16.06 12.04 26.03
C GLN A 713 16.10 12.74 27.39
N PHE A 714 15.00 13.35 27.80
CA PHE A 714 14.90 14.05 29.05
C PHE A 714 13.48 13.89 29.65
N LYS A 715 13.34 14.08 30.95
CA LYS A 715 12.07 13.97 31.67
C LYS A 715 11.90 15.17 32.57
N PRO A 716 11.50 16.34 32.04
CA PRO A 716 11.22 17.50 32.89
C PRO A 716 9.96 17.25 33.72
N LYS A 717 9.91 17.83 34.92
CA LYS A 717 8.70 17.86 35.71
C LYS A 717 7.85 19.04 35.27
N LEU A 718 6.72 18.76 34.64
CA LEU A 718 5.70 19.73 34.29
C LEU A 718 4.42 19.38 35.04
N PHE A 719 3.80 20.35 35.68
CA PHE A 719 2.59 20.16 36.51
C PHE A 719 2.70 19.01 37.54
N ASN A 720 3.85 18.83 38.19
CA ASN A 720 4.18 17.75 39.10
C ASN A 720 4.24 16.32 38.49
N GLN A 721 4.20 16.21 37.17
CA GLN A 721 4.37 14.95 36.44
C GLN A 721 5.69 14.96 35.66
N GLU A 722 6.35 13.81 35.60
CA GLU A 722 7.50 13.62 34.71
C GLU A 722 7.01 13.44 33.25
N VAL A 723 7.34 14.39 32.41
CA VAL A 723 6.95 14.39 30.99
C VAL A 723 8.13 13.92 30.17
N PRO A 724 8.06 12.73 29.54
CA PRO A 724 9.12 12.28 28.65
C PRO A 724 9.21 13.18 27.42
N GLY A 725 10.42 13.60 27.11
CA GLY A 725 10.73 14.40 25.94
C GLY A 725 12.00 13.93 25.26
N SER A 726 12.15 14.25 24.01
CA SER A 726 13.38 14.04 23.24
C SER A 726 13.69 15.24 22.36
N LEU A 727 14.96 15.57 22.27
CA LEU A 727 15.51 16.54 21.32
C LEU A 727 16.39 15.76 20.33
N PHE A 728 16.30 16.07 19.06
CA PHE A 728 17.19 15.48 18.06
C PHE A 728 17.77 16.53 17.13
N ILE A 729 18.97 16.24 16.63
CA ILE A 729 19.58 16.91 15.51
C ILE A 729 20.00 15.82 14.52
N ARG A 730 19.60 15.98 13.27
CA ARG A 730 19.84 15.02 12.20
C ARG A 730 20.54 15.72 11.04
N TYR A 731 21.61 15.14 10.55
CA TYR A 731 22.20 15.47 9.28
C TYR A 731 22.03 14.30 8.32
N GLY A 732 21.51 14.57 7.14
CA GLY A 732 21.36 13.63 6.04
C GLY A 732 22.09 14.10 4.79
N ARG A 733 22.79 13.18 4.11
CA ARG A 733 23.34 13.38 2.78
C ARG A 733 22.86 12.26 1.89
N GLN A 734 22.32 12.62 0.75
CA GLN A 734 21.94 11.68 -0.31
C GLN A 734 22.66 12.07 -1.59
N THR A 735 23.32 11.11 -2.24
CA THR A 735 23.99 11.30 -3.52
C THR A 735 23.52 10.25 -4.50
N THR A 736 23.18 10.66 -5.71
CA THR A 736 22.85 9.76 -6.82
C THR A 736 23.70 10.13 -8.00
N LEU A 737 24.53 9.19 -8.45
CA LEU A 737 25.36 9.31 -9.63
C LEU A 737 24.85 8.31 -10.67
N ASN A 738 24.43 8.79 -11.83
CA ASN A 738 24.07 7.96 -12.97
C ASN A 738 25.03 8.26 -14.12
N ARG A 739 25.57 7.25 -14.74
CA ARG A 739 26.42 7.35 -15.92
C ARG A 739 25.92 6.39 -16.98
N ASP A 740 25.62 6.91 -18.15
CA ASP A 740 25.37 6.14 -19.36
C ASP A 740 26.50 6.42 -20.34
N ARG A 741 27.39 5.43 -20.49
CA ARG A 741 28.57 5.56 -21.38
C ARG A 741 28.20 5.37 -22.85
N THR A 742 27.03 4.80 -23.13
CA THR A 742 26.56 4.66 -24.51
C THR A 742 26.22 6.02 -25.13
N PHE A 743 25.63 6.90 -24.30
CA PHE A 743 25.22 8.24 -24.72
C PHE A 743 26.10 9.36 -24.17
N ASP A 744 27.19 9.02 -23.46
CA ASP A 744 28.07 9.96 -22.76
C ASP A 744 27.32 10.91 -21.80
N LEU A 745 26.29 10.37 -21.14
CA LEU A 745 25.46 11.11 -20.19
C LEU A 745 25.93 10.83 -18.76
N SER A 746 26.06 11.87 -17.95
CA SER A 746 26.34 11.76 -16.52
C SER A 746 25.51 12.77 -15.75
N THR A 747 24.84 12.30 -14.68
CA THR A 747 24.16 13.16 -13.71
C THR A 747 24.72 12.89 -12.32
N ASP A 748 24.99 13.95 -11.56
CA ASP A 748 25.49 13.88 -10.16
C ASP A 748 24.59 14.76 -9.28
N ALA A 749 23.66 14.11 -8.62
CA ALA A 749 22.70 14.75 -7.74
C ALA A 749 23.07 14.53 -6.28
N THR A 750 23.33 15.60 -5.55
CA THR A 750 23.61 15.54 -4.11
C THR A 750 22.69 16.48 -3.34
N ILE A 751 22.11 15.96 -2.26
CA ILE A 751 21.23 16.69 -1.35
C ILE A 751 21.80 16.58 0.06
N HIS A 752 21.94 17.71 0.75
CA HIS A 752 22.28 17.80 2.16
C HIS A 752 21.12 18.41 2.92
N ILE A 753 20.72 17.77 4.03
CA ILE A 753 19.61 18.23 4.85
C ILE A 753 20.05 18.25 6.31
N ILE A 754 19.77 19.33 7.02
CA ILE A 754 19.93 19.44 8.45
C ILE A 754 18.56 19.67 9.07
N ASN A 755 18.13 18.74 9.91
CA ASN A 755 16.90 18.83 10.67
C ASN A 755 17.20 18.87 12.17
N ALA A 756 16.35 19.58 12.91
CA ALA A 756 16.29 19.50 14.35
C ALA A 756 14.84 19.41 14.78
N GLY A 757 14.59 18.81 15.90
CA GLY A 757 13.23 18.78 16.41
C GLY A 757 13.16 18.25 17.83
N PHE A 758 12.00 18.41 18.43
CA PHE A 758 11.75 17.86 19.75
C PHE A 758 10.34 17.29 19.84
N THR A 759 10.22 16.30 20.71
CA THR A 759 8.97 15.61 21.01
C THR A 759 8.72 15.67 22.49
N PHE A 760 7.48 15.99 22.88
CA PHE A 760 6.97 15.82 24.24
C PHE A 760 5.77 14.89 24.22
N SER A 761 5.67 14.03 25.25
CA SER A 761 4.53 13.14 25.46
C SER A 761 4.00 13.31 26.90
N PHE A 762 2.77 13.76 27.01
CA PHE A 762 2.06 13.99 28.27
C PHE A 762 1.13 12.83 28.58
#